data_5d75aa68b3c09bd8b4449a863ab662fa
#
_entry.id   5d75aa68b3c09bd8b4449a863ab662fa
#
_cell.length_a   1.000
_cell.length_b   1.000
_cell.length_c   1.000
_cell.angle_alpha   90.00
_cell.angle_beta   90.00
_cell.angle_gamma   90.00
#
_symmetry.space_group_name_H-M   'P 1'
#
loop_
_entity.id
_entity.type
_entity.pdbx_description
1 polymer ?
#
loop_
_entity_poly.entity_id
_entity_poly.type
_entity_poly.pdbx_seq_one_letter_code
_entity_poly.pdbx_strand_id
1 'polypeptide(L)'
;MRSKQVLLLITLILLSPCAWAQQVPPVTGAEGVVVDVRTGEPIAFAQVVFVGSQIGTMVDAEGRFQVENRQGLVTLSVGFVGYKKRIVTLHANRITKNMRIELEPDVYNLSEVVVTASRHRDRYSRKNNPAVDLVNEVIAHKEQQRPQHDTSQLTYEKTILALDRFDFDFERNALLEKFSFLQKYVDTAQFNQTPVLTVSLRETLSEGDQELARQSTGLDNLLEKEGLSANLDAMFTRIDIFDNTIDLMLNRFVSPLSSTLAVSYYHFYIEDTVAIDGERCVKLMFVPVNRESFGFTGHLYITVDRHVLKRYSISVPPQINMNFVSDLSLDETFSVAQGGCLQSKEMHTYARFYIFKNWRQLYAHHGVFALDGGSGEEASGVSLLDDLRPVPLTAKETVIDSLVTELRRVPEFNAAIKAVEIVGSGYIATASDRERSLFDIGPIYNMVSLNPVEGVRLRLGGMTTANLSSHWFTQGYLAFGTRDLRLKYSATAIYSFRPKEYHPYESLRHALYLSTSYDLENPGQNTDLLDRDNILMSRWPSLPPTAMQYARRVGLRYEHEWQNRLSVDAWVQYADFEPAGALAYHRIGADGSLTAVSRFADWQAGLQLRYAPGEPLYNNRLGQESPFNLSKDAPVFRLRHTLGRTDYRFTYHRTDIIAEKRFWLSSFGHIDTRLHTGVVWNRAPLPSLFTPQSNLSLYLSPNTFTLMRPMEFVADQWVALHATYYLKGWILNRIPLVNKLKLREVVSFSGIYGSLSPKNNPRFGHEGLYALADGTTLFSTTPYIEVGFGIENILRCIRIDYVRRLTYTSGLGKRDLGGIRIGFRLTI
;
A
#
# COMPACT_ATOMS: atom_id res chain seq x y z
N MET A 1 -1.97 -39.66 -1.20
CA MET A 1 -3.37 -39.17 -1.33
C MET A 1 -3.72 -37.96 -0.46
N ARG A 2 -2.85 -37.53 0.47
CA ARG A 2 -3.13 -36.37 1.37
C ARG A 2 -2.75 -34.98 0.83
N SER A 3 -1.88 -34.90 -0.19
CA SER A 3 -1.47 -33.59 -0.79
C SER A 3 -2.52 -32.94 -1.69
N LYS A 4 -3.42 -33.72 -2.28
CA LYS A 4 -4.53 -33.17 -3.10
C LYS A 4 -5.62 -32.47 -2.27
N GLN A 5 -5.73 -32.79 -1.00
CA GLN A 5 -6.74 -32.18 -0.12
C GLN A 5 -6.32 -30.80 0.41
N VAL A 6 -5.02 -30.54 0.57
CA VAL A 6 -4.50 -29.23 1.00
C VAL A 6 -4.56 -28.24 -0.15
N LEU A 7 -4.23 -28.67 -1.38
CA LEU A 7 -4.37 -27.83 -2.57
C LEU A 7 -5.84 -27.53 -2.85
N LEU A 8 -6.73 -28.48 -2.59
CA LEU A 8 -8.18 -28.31 -2.72
C LEU A 8 -8.72 -27.32 -1.67
N LEU A 9 -8.14 -27.31 -0.46
CA LEU A 9 -8.57 -26.39 0.62
C LEU A 9 -8.15 -24.95 0.32
N ILE A 10 -6.95 -24.74 -0.21
CA ILE A 10 -6.48 -23.42 -0.64
C ILE A 10 -7.26 -22.93 -1.87
N THR A 11 -7.57 -23.83 -2.80
CA THR A 11 -8.40 -23.52 -3.99
C THR A 11 -9.87 -23.30 -3.60
N LEU A 12 -10.40 -24.02 -2.61
CA LEU A 12 -11.74 -23.81 -2.05
C LEU A 12 -11.86 -22.48 -1.29
N ILE A 13 -10.81 -22.06 -0.61
CA ILE A 13 -10.77 -20.76 0.07
C ILE A 13 -10.70 -19.61 -0.96
N LEU A 14 -10.09 -19.85 -2.12
CA LEU A 14 -9.95 -18.84 -3.18
C LEU A 14 -11.06 -18.86 -4.24
N LEU A 15 -11.84 -19.95 -4.35
CA LEU A 15 -12.79 -20.16 -5.46
C LEU A 15 -14.23 -20.46 -5.03
N SER A 16 -14.60 -20.28 -3.75
CA SER A 16 -16.00 -20.47 -3.31
C SER A 16 -16.79 -19.18 -3.17
N PRO A 17 -17.31 -18.58 -4.25
CA PRO A 17 -18.36 -17.58 -4.15
C PRO A 17 -19.78 -18.17 -4.28
N CYS A 18 -19.98 -19.47 -4.32
CA CYS A 18 -21.32 -20.05 -4.48
C CYS A 18 -21.56 -21.26 -3.60
N ALA A 19 -22.64 -21.14 -2.84
CA ALA A 19 -23.41 -22.17 -2.13
C ALA A 19 -23.11 -22.32 -0.63
N TRP A 20 -23.31 -21.25 0.13
CA TRP A 20 -23.88 -21.35 1.48
C TRP A 20 -25.01 -20.33 1.58
N ALA A 21 -26.21 -20.76 1.32
CA ALA A 21 -27.42 -20.07 1.77
C ALA A 21 -27.46 -20.19 3.32
N GLN A 22 -26.60 -19.39 4.01
CA GLN A 22 -26.78 -19.14 5.43
C GLN A 22 -28.00 -18.25 5.57
N GLN A 23 -28.91 -18.65 6.42
CA GLN A 23 -29.96 -17.77 6.91
C GLN A 23 -29.32 -16.47 7.34
N VAL A 24 -29.54 -15.42 6.54
CA VAL A 24 -29.13 -14.07 6.87
C VAL A 24 -29.78 -13.76 8.22
N PRO A 25 -29.02 -13.40 9.27
CA PRO A 25 -29.60 -13.04 10.54
C PRO A 25 -30.64 -11.95 10.30
N PRO A 26 -31.84 -12.07 10.89
CA PRO A 26 -32.91 -11.15 10.64
C PRO A 26 -32.48 -9.71 10.95
N VAL A 27 -32.81 -8.81 10.02
CA VAL A 27 -32.41 -7.40 10.11
C VAL A 27 -33.53 -6.61 10.75
N THR A 28 -33.24 -5.89 11.85
CA THR A 28 -34.11 -4.88 12.43
C THR A 28 -33.63 -3.50 12.02
N GLY A 29 -34.51 -2.68 11.43
CA GLY A 29 -34.13 -1.37 10.98
C GLY A 29 -35.32 -0.44 10.79
N ALA A 30 -35.03 0.80 10.46
CA ALA A 30 -35.97 1.83 10.11
C ALA A 30 -35.46 2.73 9.01
N GLU A 31 -36.33 3.13 8.11
CA GLU A 31 -36.13 4.22 7.17
C GLU A 31 -37.26 5.23 7.26
N GLY A 32 -36.97 6.51 7.22
CA GLY A 32 -37.98 7.53 7.36
C GLY A 32 -37.45 8.95 7.34
N VAL A 33 -38.25 9.85 7.93
CA VAL A 33 -37.90 11.26 8.04
C VAL A 33 -38.00 11.73 9.49
N VAL A 34 -37.08 12.60 9.89
CA VAL A 34 -37.16 13.30 11.19
C VAL A 34 -37.61 14.74 10.94
N VAL A 35 -38.64 15.17 11.65
CA VAL A 35 -39.26 16.48 11.45
C VAL A 35 -39.50 17.20 12.78
N ASP A 36 -39.57 18.52 12.73
CA ASP A 36 -40.02 19.33 13.86
C ASP A 36 -41.54 19.15 14.06
N VAL A 37 -41.98 18.87 15.29
CA VAL A 37 -43.40 18.64 15.59
C VAL A 37 -44.27 19.87 15.38
N ARG A 38 -43.71 21.11 15.49
CA ARG A 38 -44.47 22.36 15.37
C ARG A 38 -44.51 22.87 13.93
N THR A 39 -43.41 22.77 13.18
CA THR A 39 -43.30 23.31 11.84
C THR A 39 -43.54 22.24 10.77
N GLY A 40 -43.37 20.97 11.10
CA GLY A 40 -43.42 19.87 10.15
C GLY A 40 -42.23 19.84 9.21
N GLU A 41 -41.23 20.73 9.40
CA GLU A 41 -40.05 20.82 8.56
C GLU A 41 -39.05 19.69 8.91
N PRO A 42 -38.29 19.18 7.91
CA PRO A 42 -37.27 18.18 8.14
C PRO A 42 -36.13 18.70 9.01
N ILE A 43 -35.73 17.95 10.01
CA ILE A 43 -34.60 18.23 10.86
C ILE A 43 -33.37 17.50 10.27
N ALA A 44 -32.56 18.25 9.53
CA ALA A 44 -31.30 17.75 8.98
C ALA A 44 -30.29 17.43 10.10
N PHE A 45 -29.50 16.39 9.88
CA PHE A 45 -28.39 16.00 10.75
C PHE A 45 -28.77 15.57 12.18
N ALA A 46 -30.04 15.27 12.44
CA ALA A 46 -30.44 14.59 13.66
C ALA A 46 -29.75 13.23 13.77
N GLN A 47 -29.38 12.86 14.98
CA GLN A 47 -28.72 11.58 15.24
C GLN A 47 -29.78 10.50 15.51
N VAL A 48 -29.72 9.39 14.82
CA VAL A 48 -30.58 8.22 14.99
C VAL A 48 -29.71 7.03 15.38
N VAL A 49 -29.77 6.58 16.63
CA VAL A 49 -28.86 5.55 17.18
C VAL A 49 -29.65 4.48 17.90
N PHE A 50 -29.30 3.20 17.76
CA PHE A 50 -29.86 2.13 18.59
C PHE A 50 -29.36 2.26 20.02
N VAL A 51 -30.27 2.31 20.97
CA VAL A 51 -29.97 2.47 22.40
C VAL A 51 -29.10 1.33 22.89
N GLY A 52 -28.01 1.68 23.59
CA GLY A 52 -27.03 0.72 24.08
C GLY A 52 -26.05 0.22 23.01
N SER A 53 -25.98 0.89 21.85
CA SER A 53 -25.04 0.54 20.80
C SER A 53 -24.48 1.80 20.11
N GLN A 54 -23.45 1.61 19.31
CA GLN A 54 -22.94 2.65 18.40
C GLN A 54 -23.52 2.52 16.98
N ILE A 55 -24.50 1.64 16.78
CA ILE A 55 -25.16 1.49 15.48
C ILE A 55 -26.15 2.61 15.32
N GLY A 56 -25.88 3.51 14.38
CA GLY A 56 -26.73 4.66 14.13
C GLY A 56 -26.43 5.28 12.77
N THR A 57 -27.18 6.31 12.46
CA THR A 57 -27.01 7.12 11.25
C THR A 57 -27.31 8.58 11.59
N MET A 58 -26.81 9.48 10.75
CA MET A 58 -27.26 10.86 10.74
C MET A 58 -28.30 11.06 9.64
N VAL A 59 -29.29 11.84 9.94
CA VAL A 59 -30.34 12.29 9.03
C VAL A 59 -29.75 13.17 7.94
N ASP A 60 -30.15 12.99 6.68
CA ASP A 60 -29.66 13.82 5.58
C ASP A 60 -30.24 15.25 5.59
N ALA A 61 -29.86 16.08 4.58
CA ALA A 61 -30.32 17.45 4.49
C ALA A 61 -31.83 17.59 4.25
N GLU A 62 -32.45 16.55 3.71
CA GLU A 62 -33.89 16.44 3.45
C GLU A 62 -34.65 15.80 4.62
N GLY A 63 -33.95 15.57 5.76
CA GLY A 63 -34.55 14.98 6.93
C GLY A 63 -34.69 13.46 6.91
N ARG A 64 -34.11 12.75 5.94
CA ARG A 64 -34.24 11.31 5.77
C ARG A 64 -33.17 10.55 6.49
N PHE A 65 -33.54 9.37 6.98
CA PHE A 65 -32.57 8.44 7.57
C PHE A 65 -32.86 7.00 7.16
N GLN A 66 -31.81 6.19 7.20
CA GLN A 66 -31.90 4.75 7.10
C GLN A 66 -30.90 4.15 8.08
N VAL A 67 -31.39 3.27 8.98
CA VAL A 67 -30.56 2.59 9.96
C VAL A 67 -31.00 1.16 10.11
N GLU A 68 -30.07 0.24 10.21
CA GLU A 68 -30.38 -1.18 10.37
C GLU A 68 -29.32 -1.85 11.28
N ASN A 69 -29.76 -2.83 12.05
CA ASN A 69 -28.89 -3.67 12.84
C ASN A 69 -29.27 -5.16 12.68
N ARG A 70 -28.30 -6.01 12.98
CA ARG A 70 -28.45 -7.48 12.99
C ARG A 70 -28.26 -8.07 14.39
N GLN A 71 -28.20 -7.21 15.40
CA GLN A 71 -27.96 -7.57 16.81
C GLN A 71 -29.24 -7.73 17.60
N GLY A 72 -30.40 -7.67 16.92
CA GLY A 72 -31.68 -7.77 17.57
C GLY A 72 -32.10 -6.55 18.41
N LEU A 73 -31.38 -5.41 18.27
CA LEU A 73 -31.76 -4.17 18.96
C LEU A 73 -33.03 -3.60 18.34
N VAL A 74 -33.95 -3.19 19.18
CA VAL A 74 -35.29 -2.74 18.76
C VAL A 74 -35.59 -1.29 19.17
N THR A 75 -34.73 -0.62 19.90
CA THR A 75 -34.99 0.72 20.43
C THR A 75 -34.05 1.73 19.78
N LEU A 76 -34.59 2.75 19.10
CA LEU A 76 -33.88 3.88 18.56
C LEU A 76 -33.99 5.07 19.51
N SER A 77 -32.87 5.78 19.68
CA SER A 77 -32.83 7.12 20.26
C SER A 77 -32.59 8.11 19.13
N VAL A 78 -33.51 9.05 18.97
CA VAL A 78 -33.39 10.12 17.97
C VAL A 78 -33.28 11.45 18.69
N GLY A 79 -32.26 12.23 18.38
CA GLY A 79 -31.99 13.50 19.03
C GLY A 79 -31.30 14.50 18.09
N PHE A 80 -31.55 15.76 18.35
CA PHE A 80 -30.89 16.86 17.72
C PHE A 80 -30.69 17.99 18.74
N VAL A 81 -29.70 18.83 18.54
CA VAL A 81 -29.43 19.97 19.45
C VAL A 81 -30.61 20.91 19.45
N GLY A 82 -31.08 21.27 20.66
CA GLY A 82 -32.29 22.09 20.83
C GLY A 82 -33.61 21.32 20.74
N TYR A 83 -33.56 20.00 20.69
CA TYR A 83 -34.76 19.14 20.71
C TYR A 83 -34.66 18.07 21.82
N LYS A 84 -35.81 17.73 22.38
CA LYS A 84 -35.89 16.59 23.32
C LYS A 84 -35.59 15.29 22.59
N LYS A 85 -34.74 14.47 23.19
CA LYS A 85 -34.48 13.12 22.67
C LYS A 85 -35.77 12.29 22.66
N ARG A 86 -36.06 11.66 21.51
CA ARG A 86 -37.20 10.76 21.36
C ARG A 86 -36.73 9.32 21.24
N ILE A 87 -37.32 8.45 22.03
CA ILE A 87 -37.06 7.02 22.00
C ILE A 87 -38.20 6.36 21.21
N VAL A 88 -37.86 5.51 20.23
CA VAL A 88 -38.79 4.83 19.36
C VAL A 88 -38.49 3.34 19.35
N THR A 89 -39.47 2.51 19.62
CA THR A 89 -39.33 1.04 19.60
C THR A 89 -39.75 0.50 18.24
N LEU A 90 -38.88 -0.31 17.63
CA LEU A 90 -39.10 -0.97 16.35
C LEU A 90 -39.62 -2.39 16.57
N HIS A 91 -40.19 -2.96 15.52
CA HIS A 91 -40.51 -4.39 15.50
C HIS A 91 -39.25 -5.18 15.16
N ALA A 92 -38.93 -6.19 15.99
CA ALA A 92 -37.76 -7.06 15.76
C ALA A 92 -37.83 -7.76 14.38
N ASN A 93 -36.69 -7.94 13.78
CA ASN A 93 -36.53 -8.71 12.53
C ASN A 93 -37.27 -8.12 11.33
N ARG A 94 -37.52 -6.82 11.31
CA ARG A 94 -38.22 -6.12 10.25
C ARG A 94 -37.62 -4.73 10.02
N ILE A 95 -37.58 -4.28 8.77
CA ILE A 95 -37.27 -2.88 8.41
C ILE A 95 -38.60 -2.12 8.35
N THR A 96 -38.77 -1.17 9.27
CA THR A 96 -39.94 -0.26 9.27
C THR A 96 -39.67 0.86 8.26
N LYS A 97 -40.52 0.94 7.23
CA LYS A 97 -40.38 1.95 6.16
C LYS A 97 -41.34 3.13 6.40
N ASN A 98 -40.96 4.27 5.79
CA ASN A 98 -41.75 5.52 5.82
C ASN A 98 -42.06 6.00 7.24
N MET A 99 -41.12 5.81 8.17
CA MET A 99 -41.27 6.26 9.54
C MET A 99 -41.14 7.79 9.61
N ARG A 100 -42.12 8.43 10.23
CA ARG A 100 -42.06 9.87 10.54
C ARG A 100 -41.77 10.03 12.04
N ILE A 101 -40.64 10.60 12.37
CA ILE A 101 -40.20 10.85 13.74
C ILE A 101 -40.27 12.37 13.98
N GLU A 102 -41.13 12.77 14.90
CA GLU A 102 -41.34 14.16 15.27
C GLU A 102 -40.55 14.47 16.54
N LEU A 103 -39.65 15.44 16.51
CA LEU A 103 -38.92 15.93 17.67
C LEU A 103 -39.56 17.22 18.19
N GLU A 104 -39.69 17.31 19.53
CA GLU A 104 -40.15 18.51 20.23
C GLU A 104 -38.97 19.40 20.53
N PRO A 105 -39.01 20.71 20.21
CA PRO A 105 -37.99 21.66 20.66
C PRO A 105 -37.87 21.66 22.19
N ASP A 106 -36.66 21.55 22.70
CA ASP A 106 -36.38 21.63 24.14
C ASP A 106 -36.18 23.06 24.59
N VAL A 107 -37.19 23.57 25.32
CA VAL A 107 -37.15 24.94 25.83
C VAL A 107 -36.54 24.94 27.24
N TYR A 108 -35.27 24.56 27.35
CA TYR A 108 -34.52 24.87 28.58
C TYR A 108 -33.77 26.18 28.43
N ASN A 109 -34.05 27.10 29.37
CA ASN A 109 -33.41 28.41 29.54
C ASN A 109 -31.90 28.31 29.61
N LEU A 110 -31.26 28.60 28.52
CA LEU A 110 -29.87 29.05 28.47
C LEU A 110 -29.90 30.57 28.59
N SER A 111 -29.54 31.08 29.79
CA SER A 111 -29.32 32.48 29.99
C SER A 111 -28.22 32.97 29.09
N GLU A 112 -28.66 33.73 28.11
CA GLU A 112 -27.92 34.76 27.37
C GLU A 112 -26.68 34.36 26.52
N VAL A 113 -26.94 33.69 25.42
CA VAL A 113 -26.41 34.17 24.15
C VAL A 113 -27.61 34.26 23.18
N VAL A 114 -28.07 35.46 22.86
CA VAL A 114 -29.14 35.70 21.92
C VAL A 114 -28.63 35.37 20.51
N VAL A 115 -28.80 34.13 20.09
CA VAL A 115 -28.82 33.82 18.65
C VAL A 115 -30.27 33.98 18.23
N THR A 116 -30.61 35.13 17.64
CA THR A 116 -31.87 35.33 16.94
C THR A 116 -31.94 34.37 15.77
N ALA A 117 -32.64 33.25 15.97
CA ALA A 117 -33.02 32.33 14.90
C ALA A 117 -34.01 33.07 13.99
N SER A 118 -33.56 33.57 12.87
CA SER A 118 -34.42 34.05 11.80
C SER A 118 -35.13 32.86 11.14
N ARG A 119 -36.46 32.95 11.07
CA ARG A 119 -37.36 31.99 10.40
C ARG A 119 -37.18 32.00 8.89
N HIS A 120 -36.11 31.40 8.40
CA HIS A 120 -36.00 31.09 6.96
C HIS A 120 -35.38 29.69 6.83
N ARG A 121 -35.79 28.94 5.80
CA ARG A 121 -35.15 27.70 5.36
C ARG A 121 -33.66 27.98 5.10
N ASP A 122 -32.85 27.96 6.12
CA ASP A 122 -31.44 28.27 5.97
C ASP A 122 -30.74 27.04 5.42
N ARG A 123 -30.69 27.01 4.06
CA ARG A 123 -29.67 26.27 3.35
C ARG A 123 -28.34 26.64 3.98
N TYR A 124 -27.54 25.67 4.39
CA TYR A 124 -26.21 25.90 4.98
C TYR A 124 -25.51 27.07 4.27
N SER A 125 -25.19 28.11 4.99
CA SER A 125 -24.44 29.26 4.50
C SER A 125 -23.05 29.26 5.11
N ARG A 126 -22.04 29.52 4.28
CA ARG A 126 -20.69 29.80 4.75
C ARG A 126 -20.50 31.23 5.22
N LYS A 127 -21.35 32.15 4.73
CA LYS A 127 -21.30 33.57 5.09
C LYS A 127 -22.09 33.79 6.36
N ASN A 128 -21.53 34.59 7.28
CA ASN A 128 -22.13 34.91 8.57
C ASN A 128 -22.44 33.65 9.40
N ASN A 129 -21.55 32.67 9.39
CA ASN A 129 -21.70 31.43 10.15
C ASN A 129 -20.67 31.42 11.28
N PRO A 130 -21.10 31.52 12.55
CA PRO A 130 -20.20 31.56 13.71
C PRO A 130 -19.27 30.35 13.80
N ALA A 131 -19.74 29.18 13.34
CA ALA A 131 -18.91 27.98 13.29
C ALA A 131 -17.75 28.11 12.29
N VAL A 132 -18.01 28.74 11.15
CA VAL A 132 -16.98 29.00 10.12
C VAL A 132 -16.00 30.07 10.60
N ASP A 133 -16.52 31.13 11.27
CA ASP A 133 -15.69 32.20 11.81
C ASP A 133 -14.74 31.65 12.88
N LEU A 134 -15.23 30.80 13.80
CA LEU A 134 -14.41 30.15 14.81
C LEU A 134 -13.30 29.25 14.20
N VAL A 135 -13.63 28.48 13.17
CA VAL A 135 -12.63 27.64 12.48
C VAL A 135 -11.59 28.50 11.78
N ASN A 136 -11.99 29.57 11.13
CA ASN A 136 -11.07 30.52 10.50
C ASN A 136 -10.10 31.14 11.51
N GLU A 137 -10.55 31.45 12.71
CA GLU A 137 -9.69 31.95 13.80
C GLU A 137 -8.65 30.88 14.21
N VAL A 138 -9.05 29.64 14.37
CA VAL A 138 -8.11 28.53 14.66
C VAL A 138 -7.11 28.38 13.53
N ILE A 139 -7.57 28.41 12.27
CA ILE A 139 -6.71 28.29 11.08
C ILE A 139 -5.72 29.45 10.99
N ALA A 140 -6.15 30.68 11.32
CA ALA A 140 -5.28 31.85 11.28
C ALA A 140 -4.10 31.77 12.27
N HIS A 141 -4.31 31.10 13.41
CA HIS A 141 -3.31 30.96 14.46
C HIS A 141 -2.70 29.55 14.53
N LYS A 142 -3.01 28.65 13.60
CA LYS A 142 -2.63 27.22 13.69
C LYS A 142 -1.13 26.97 13.76
N GLU A 143 -0.33 27.77 13.07
CA GLU A 143 1.14 27.60 13.10
C GLU A 143 1.75 27.97 14.45
N GLN A 144 1.08 28.86 15.20
CA GLN A 144 1.49 29.23 16.57
C GLN A 144 1.04 28.19 17.60
N GLN A 145 -0.09 27.55 17.34
CA GLN A 145 -0.67 26.52 18.19
C GLN A 145 -0.09 25.14 17.92
N ARG A 146 0.43 24.92 16.72
CA ARG A 146 0.92 23.62 16.26
C ARG A 146 1.88 23.00 17.27
N PRO A 147 1.70 21.73 17.66
CA PRO A 147 2.63 21.03 18.50
C PRO A 147 4.03 21.08 17.92
N GLN A 148 5.00 21.58 18.69
CA GLN A 148 6.40 21.54 18.26
C GLN A 148 6.94 20.14 18.50
N HIS A 149 7.76 19.65 17.57
CA HIS A 149 8.47 18.38 17.72
C HIS A 149 9.53 18.55 18.80
N ASP A 150 9.21 18.12 20.00
CA ASP A 150 10.15 18.11 21.12
C ASP A 150 11.00 16.84 21.07
N THR A 151 12.27 17.01 20.71
CA THR A 151 13.23 15.91 20.63
C THR A 151 13.59 15.29 21.99
N SER A 152 13.16 15.91 23.08
CA SER A 152 13.36 15.43 24.45
C SER A 152 12.09 14.84 25.07
N GLN A 153 10.97 14.84 24.34
CA GLN A 153 9.74 14.29 24.86
C GLN A 153 9.77 12.77 24.90
N LEU A 154 9.53 12.22 26.07
CA LEU A 154 9.35 10.78 26.26
C LEU A 154 7.94 10.39 25.81
N THR A 155 7.85 9.41 24.93
CA THR A 155 6.60 8.94 24.31
C THR A 155 6.48 7.42 24.45
N TYR A 156 5.35 6.97 24.96
CA TYR A 156 4.99 5.56 24.99
C TYR A 156 3.92 5.27 23.92
N GLU A 157 4.16 4.26 23.12
CA GLU A 157 3.24 3.80 22.10
C GLU A 157 2.79 2.36 22.36
N LYS A 158 1.50 2.10 22.24
CA LYS A 158 0.90 0.78 22.39
C LYS A 158 0.05 0.44 21.18
N THR A 159 0.41 -0.63 20.46
CA THR A 159 -0.36 -1.13 19.32
C THR A 159 -0.92 -2.50 19.62
N ILE A 160 -2.23 -2.66 19.49
CA ILE A 160 -2.95 -3.91 19.71
C ILE A 160 -3.59 -4.35 18.40
N LEU A 161 -3.44 -5.63 18.06
CA LEU A 161 -4.25 -6.30 17.05
C LEU A 161 -5.10 -7.37 17.70
N ALA A 162 -6.39 -7.37 17.39
CA ALA A 162 -7.34 -8.32 17.98
C ALA A 162 -8.39 -8.75 16.96
N LEU A 163 -8.95 -9.94 17.16
CA LEU A 163 -10.15 -10.38 16.44
C LEU A 163 -11.36 -9.88 17.20
N ASP A 164 -12.16 -9.04 16.56
CA ASP A 164 -13.41 -8.48 17.11
C ASP A 164 -14.57 -9.49 16.96
N ARG A 165 -15.52 -9.46 17.90
CA ARG A 165 -16.72 -10.32 17.92
C ARG A 165 -16.37 -11.80 17.87
N PHE A 166 -15.45 -12.19 18.74
CA PHE A 166 -14.97 -13.57 18.83
C PHE A 166 -15.94 -14.45 19.62
N ASP A 167 -17.09 -14.78 18.99
CA ASP A 167 -18.20 -15.61 19.50
C ASP A 167 -18.33 -16.92 18.70
N PHE A 168 -17.29 -17.73 18.69
CA PHE A 168 -17.30 -19.01 17.96
C PHE A 168 -18.11 -20.08 18.65
N ASP A 169 -18.97 -20.72 17.87
CA ASP A 169 -19.49 -22.04 18.18
C ASP A 169 -18.44 -23.08 17.73
N PHE A 170 -17.59 -23.47 18.66
CA PHE A 170 -16.51 -24.42 18.40
C PHE A 170 -17.00 -25.85 18.18
N GLU A 171 -18.19 -26.20 18.67
CA GLU A 171 -18.78 -27.54 18.55
C GLU A 171 -19.32 -27.81 17.15
N ARG A 172 -19.55 -26.75 16.37
CA ARG A 172 -20.18 -26.84 15.05
C ARG A 172 -19.34 -27.59 14.00
N ASN A 173 -18.04 -27.66 14.16
CA ASN A 173 -17.12 -28.24 13.18
C ASN A 173 -15.88 -28.81 13.86
N ALA A 174 -15.54 -30.07 13.55
CA ALA A 174 -14.35 -30.76 14.05
C ALA A 174 -13.02 -30.00 13.86
N LEU A 175 -12.93 -29.11 12.87
CA LEU A 175 -11.78 -28.23 12.70
C LEU A 175 -11.79 -27.11 13.77
N LEU A 176 -12.95 -26.52 14.06
CA LEU A 176 -13.10 -25.44 15.03
C LEU A 176 -12.93 -25.97 16.46
N GLU A 177 -13.38 -27.20 16.72
CA GLU A 177 -13.23 -27.86 18.04
C GLU A 177 -11.78 -27.87 18.52
N LYS A 178 -10.80 -28.02 17.60
CA LYS A 178 -9.37 -27.95 17.92
C LYS A 178 -8.91 -26.59 18.44
N PHE A 179 -9.69 -25.56 18.24
CA PHE A 179 -9.43 -24.19 18.68
C PHE A 179 -10.31 -23.76 19.88
N SER A 180 -11.03 -24.70 20.49
CA SER A 180 -11.93 -24.41 21.64
C SER A 180 -11.21 -23.77 22.83
N PHE A 181 -9.91 -24.05 23.01
CA PHE A 181 -9.07 -23.43 24.04
C PHE A 181 -8.99 -21.91 23.91
N LEU A 182 -9.27 -21.33 22.73
CA LEU A 182 -9.25 -19.88 22.52
C LEU A 182 -10.28 -19.15 23.41
N GLN A 183 -11.37 -19.80 23.81
CA GLN A 183 -12.38 -19.21 24.70
C GLN A 183 -11.79 -18.65 25.99
N LYS A 184 -10.76 -19.27 26.57
CA LYS A 184 -10.12 -18.81 27.81
C LYS A 184 -9.34 -17.49 27.64
N TYR A 185 -8.98 -17.13 26.39
CA TYR A 185 -8.25 -15.90 26.06
C TYR A 185 -9.15 -14.75 25.62
N VAL A 186 -10.42 -15.03 25.40
CA VAL A 186 -11.39 -14.00 24.97
C VAL A 186 -11.64 -13.03 26.11
N ASP A 187 -11.57 -11.75 25.80
CA ASP A 187 -11.95 -10.67 26.70
C ASP A 187 -13.33 -10.16 26.32
N THR A 188 -14.25 -10.16 27.27
CA THR A 188 -15.63 -9.66 27.13
C THR A 188 -15.82 -8.28 27.75
N ALA A 189 -14.82 -7.78 28.48
CA ALA A 189 -14.90 -6.52 29.20
C ALA A 189 -14.47 -5.32 28.34
N GLN A 190 -13.67 -5.56 27.30
CA GLN A 190 -13.18 -4.53 26.40
C GLN A 190 -14.16 -4.23 25.25
N PHE A 191 -14.12 -3.03 24.74
CA PHE A 191 -14.80 -2.59 23.48
C PHE A 191 -16.32 -2.82 23.43
N ASN A 192 -17.06 -2.18 24.32
CA ASN A 192 -18.54 -2.23 24.34
C ASN A 192 -19.13 -3.62 24.56
N GLN A 193 -18.45 -4.46 25.34
CA GLN A 193 -18.87 -5.81 25.70
C GLN A 193 -18.91 -6.80 24.51
N THR A 194 -18.26 -6.48 23.40
CA THR A 194 -18.05 -7.48 22.35
C THR A 194 -16.88 -8.40 22.72
N PRO A 195 -17.00 -9.72 22.51
CA PRO A 195 -15.91 -10.64 22.76
C PRO A 195 -14.72 -10.36 21.83
N VAL A 196 -13.56 -10.10 22.40
CA VAL A 196 -12.33 -9.74 21.65
C VAL A 196 -11.23 -10.75 21.98
N LEU A 197 -10.52 -11.23 20.97
CA LEU A 197 -9.33 -12.05 21.11
C LEU A 197 -8.11 -11.24 20.68
N THR A 198 -7.32 -10.75 21.63
CA THR A 198 -6.05 -10.06 21.33
C THR A 198 -5.02 -11.08 20.86
N VAL A 199 -4.45 -10.83 19.68
CA VAL A 199 -3.49 -11.74 19.02
C VAL A 199 -2.10 -11.14 18.90
N SER A 200 -1.94 -9.84 19.04
CA SER A 200 -0.66 -9.13 18.96
C SER A 200 -0.68 -7.89 19.83
N LEU A 201 0.41 -7.65 20.52
CA LEU A 201 0.68 -6.45 21.30
C LEU A 201 2.10 -5.98 21.00
N ARG A 202 2.26 -4.71 20.69
CA ARG A 202 3.54 -4.03 20.57
C ARG A 202 3.56 -2.82 21.48
N GLU A 203 4.64 -2.68 22.21
CA GLU A 203 4.91 -1.52 23.05
C GLU A 203 6.25 -0.93 22.64
N THR A 204 6.32 0.38 22.53
CA THR A 204 7.54 1.12 22.17
C THR A 204 7.66 2.33 23.08
N LEU A 205 8.84 2.55 23.60
CA LEU A 205 9.21 3.74 24.34
C LEU A 205 10.27 4.48 23.55
N SER A 206 10.04 5.75 23.28
CA SER A 206 10.98 6.60 22.52
C SER A 206 11.14 7.96 23.18
N GLU A 207 12.32 8.56 23.00
CA GLU A 207 12.61 9.95 23.32
C GLU A 207 12.90 10.69 22.00
N GLY A 208 11.99 11.59 21.62
CA GLY A 208 12.02 12.16 20.28
C GLY A 208 12.01 11.07 19.19
N ASP A 209 13.06 11.06 18.36
CA ASP A 209 13.22 10.09 17.28
C ASP A 209 14.01 8.82 17.70
N GLN A 210 14.50 8.76 18.94
CA GLN A 210 15.29 7.65 19.43
C GLN A 210 14.41 6.61 20.13
N GLU A 211 14.38 5.38 19.63
CA GLU A 211 13.75 4.24 20.30
C GLU A 211 14.62 3.80 21.50
N LEU A 212 14.06 3.86 22.71
CA LEU A 212 14.72 3.46 23.95
C LEU A 212 14.46 2.01 24.29
N ALA A 213 13.22 1.57 24.09
CA ALA A 213 12.81 0.18 24.35
C ALA A 213 11.65 -0.21 23.46
N ARG A 214 11.64 -1.50 23.06
CA ARG A 214 10.55 -2.09 22.27
C ARG A 214 10.29 -3.52 22.74
N GLN A 215 9.02 -3.85 22.86
CA GLN A 215 8.55 -5.18 23.17
C GLN A 215 7.43 -5.57 22.23
N SER A 216 7.58 -6.70 21.58
CA SER A 216 6.58 -7.31 20.71
C SER A 216 6.14 -8.65 21.28
N THR A 217 4.82 -8.88 21.34
CA THR A 217 4.22 -10.07 21.95
C THR A 217 3.18 -10.66 21.01
N GLY A 218 3.08 -11.96 20.95
CA GLY A 218 2.08 -12.64 20.14
C GLY A 218 2.49 -12.81 18.68
N LEU A 219 1.56 -12.54 17.75
CA LEU A 219 1.80 -12.67 16.31
C LEU A 219 2.63 -11.53 15.71
N ASP A 220 2.91 -10.47 16.47
CA ASP A 220 3.68 -9.32 15.96
C ASP A 220 5.10 -9.74 15.55
N ASN A 221 5.74 -10.60 16.34
CA ASN A 221 7.05 -11.17 16.02
C ASN A 221 7.09 -11.89 14.66
N LEU A 222 5.97 -12.49 14.23
CA LEU A 222 5.85 -13.12 12.93
C LEU A 222 5.76 -12.08 11.81
N LEU A 223 4.97 -11.03 12.01
CA LEU A 223 4.80 -9.94 11.04
C LEU A 223 6.11 -9.17 10.84
N GLU A 224 6.88 -8.98 11.89
CA GLU A 224 8.20 -8.34 11.83
C GLU A 224 9.20 -9.18 11.03
N LYS A 225 9.28 -10.47 11.28
CA LYS A 225 10.16 -11.40 10.55
C LYS A 225 9.85 -11.50 9.06
N GLU A 226 8.59 -11.32 8.69
CA GLU A 226 8.17 -11.28 7.27
C GLU A 226 8.32 -9.90 6.63
N GLY A 227 8.78 -8.90 7.37
CA GLY A 227 8.94 -7.52 6.89
C GLY A 227 7.60 -6.83 6.62
N LEU A 228 6.53 -7.27 7.26
CA LEU A 228 5.20 -6.67 7.15
C LEU A 228 4.96 -5.59 8.20
N SER A 229 5.80 -5.51 9.24
CA SER A 229 5.70 -4.50 10.31
C SER A 229 5.78 -3.08 9.76
N ALA A 230 6.71 -2.79 8.84
CA ALA A 230 6.83 -1.48 8.22
C ALA A 230 5.56 -1.02 7.48
N ASN A 231 4.77 -1.94 6.93
CA ASN A 231 3.49 -1.62 6.33
C ASN A 231 2.42 -1.29 7.39
N LEU A 232 2.45 -1.96 8.54
CA LEU A 232 1.57 -1.63 9.67
C LEU A 232 1.94 -0.28 10.26
N ASP A 233 3.22 0.01 10.44
CA ASP A 233 3.71 1.29 10.93
C ASP A 233 3.29 2.44 9.98
N ALA A 234 3.38 2.21 8.66
CA ALA A 234 2.88 3.16 7.67
C ALA A 234 1.35 3.36 7.68
N MET A 235 0.59 2.38 8.20
CA MET A 235 -0.86 2.52 8.36
C MET A 235 -1.24 3.36 9.58
N PHE A 236 -0.45 3.29 10.67
CA PHE A 236 -0.71 3.95 11.94
C PHE A 236 0.27 5.10 12.21
N THR A 237 0.72 5.77 11.18
CA THR A 237 1.59 6.95 11.29
C THR A 237 0.94 8.00 12.17
N ARG A 238 1.72 8.64 13.02
CA ARG A 238 1.29 9.79 13.81
C ARG A 238 0.79 10.89 12.88
N ILE A 239 -0.40 11.39 13.13
CA ILE A 239 -1.02 12.43 12.32
C ILE A 239 -0.89 13.80 13.00
N ASP A 240 -0.89 14.84 12.17
CA ASP A 240 -1.01 16.23 12.63
C ASP A 240 -2.26 16.85 11.99
N ILE A 241 -3.26 17.16 12.81
CA ILE A 241 -4.52 17.76 12.33
C ILE A 241 -4.32 19.18 11.77
N PHE A 242 -3.23 19.84 12.15
CA PHE A 242 -2.87 21.18 11.66
C PHE A 242 -2.29 21.15 10.24
N ASP A 243 -1.91 20.01 9.71
CA ASP A 243 -1.55 19.86 8.31
C ASP A 243 -2.73 20.14 7.39
N ASN A 244 -2.47 20.59 6.17
CA ASN A 244 -3.54 20.80 5.18
C ASN A 244 -4.14 19.48 4.69
N THR A 245 -3.33 18.42 4.71
CA THR A 245 -3.75 17.06 4.34
C THR A 245 -3.13 16.06 5.31
N ILE A 246 -3.88 15.06 5.69
CA ILE A 246 -3.51 14.01 6.63
C ILE A 246 -3.32 12.70 5.86
N ASP A 247 -2.13 12.12 5.98
CA ASP A 247 -1.84 10.81 5.40
C ASP A 247 -2.24 9.71 6.41
N LEU A 248 -3.20 8.89 6.06
CA LEU A 248 -3.74 7.85 6.92
C LEU A 248 -4.16 6.62 6.11
N MET A 249 -3.74 5.43 6.53
CA MET A 249 -4.04 4.18 5.83
C MET A 249 -3.68 4.25 4.33
N LEU A 250 -2.51 4.80 4.02
CA LEU A 250 -2.00 4.96 2.63
C LEU A 250 -2.92 5.80 1.72
N ASN A 251 -3.78 6.60 2.30
CA ASN A 251 -4.64 7.56 1.61
C ASN A 251 -4.43 8.96 2.18
N ARG A 252 -4.73 9.96 1.38
CA ARG A 252 -4.60 11.36 1.77
C ARG A 252 -5.98 11.99 1.96
N PHE A 253 -6.22 12.47 3.16
CA PHE A 253 -7.46 13.13 3.58
C PHE A 253 -7.24 14.64 3.70
N VAL A 254 -8.28 15.40 3.43
CA VAL A 254 -8.27 16.86 3.69
C VAL A 254 -8.50 17.07 5.19
N SER A 255 -7.63 17.86 5.82
CA SER A 255 -7.83 18.24 7.24
C SER A 255 -9.00 19.21 7.41
N PRO A 256 -9.78 19.10 8.51
CA PRO A 256 -10.79 20.12 8.86
C PRO A 256 -10.18 21.48 9.20
N LEU A 257 -8.87 21.54 9.45
CA LEU A 257 -8.09 22.77 9.67
C LEU A 257 -7.20 23.15 8.49
N SER A 258 -7.50 22.60 7.28
CA SER A 258 -6.78 22.98 6.08
C SER A 258 -6.93 24.46 5.76
N SER A 259 -5.81 25.18 5.62
CA SER A 259 -5.81 26.62 5.32
C SER A 259 -6.46 26.98 3.97
N THR A 260 -6.45 26.03 3.02
CA THR A 260 -6.92 26.28 1.66
C THR A 260 -8.26 25.63 1.35
N LEU A 261 -8.59 24.52 2.00
CA LEU A 261 -9.73 23.69 1.62
C LEU A 261 -10.80 23.56 2.70
N ALA A 262 -10.51 23.79 4.00
CA ALA A 262 -11.40 23.48 5.11
C ALA A 262 -12.84 24.00 4.86
N VAL A 263 -13.02 25.30 4.70
CA VAL A 263 -14.35 25.93 4.56
C VAL A 263 -15.05 25.53 3.26
N SER A 264 -14.30 25.16 2.20
CA SER A 264 -14.88 24.72 0.94
C SER A 264 -15.23 23.23 0.94
N TYR A 265 -14.54 22.48 1.76
CA TYR A 265 -14.62 21.02 1.82
C TYR A 265 -15.56 20.49 2.90
N TYR A 266 -15.76 21.27 3.98
CA TYR A 266 -16.57 20.90 5.12
C TYR A 266 -17.72 21.87 5.38
N HIS A 267 -18.79 21.36 6.00
CA HIS A 267 -19.80 22.11 6.70
C HIS A 267 -19.50 22.05 8.20
N PHE A 268 -19.54 23.19 8.88
CA PHE A 268 -19.26 23.34 10.30
C PHE A 268 -20.50 23.78 11.09
N TYR A 269 -20.71 23.19 12.25
CA TYR A 269 -21.87 23.45 13.13
C TYR A 269 -21.41 23.51 14.58
N ILE A 270 -21.84 24.52 15.31
CA ILE A 270 -21.68 24.57 16.77
C ILE A 270 -22.78 23.69 17.38
N GLU A 271 -22.40 22.68 18.14
CA GLU A 271 -23.34 21.77 18.81
C GLU A 271 -23.59 22.15 20.25
N ASP A 272 -22.53 22.44 21.03
CA ASP A 272 -22.61 22.65 22.46
C ASP A 272 -21.36 23.35 22.98
N THR A 273 -21.37 23.69 24.27
CA THR A 273 -20.19 24.13 25.01
C THR A 273 -19.98 23.18 26.18
N VAL A 274 -18.81 22.57 26.23
CA VAL A 274 -18.42 21.56 27.21
C VAL A 274 -17.18 22.01 28.01
N ALA A 275 -16.98 21.50 29.20
CA ALA A 275 -15.77 21.73 29.96
C ALA A 275 -14.78 20.56 29.75
N ILE A 276 -13.53 20.87 29.39
CA ILE A 276 -12.42 19.91 29.25
C ILE A 276 -11.26 20.44 30.09
N ASP A 277 -10.77 19.65 31.03
CA ASP A 277 -9.72 20.05 32.01
C ASP A 277 -10.01 21.39 32.71
N GLY A 278 -11.30 21.68 33.02
CA GLY A 278 -11.74 22.92 33.65
C GLY A 278 -11.88 24.13 32.72
N GLU A 279 -11.52 24.03 31.45
CA GLU A 279 -11.67 25.11 30.45
C GLU A 279 -12.96 24.92 29.64
N ARG A 280 -13.69 26.00 29.36
CA ARG A 280 -14.88 25.99 28.54
C ARG A 280 -14.48 25.87 27.04
N CYS A 281 -14.97 24.85 26.36
CA CYS A 281 -14.71 24.59 24.98
C CYS A 281 -15.99 24.55 24.16
N VAL A 282 -16.01 25.18 23.00
CA VAL A 282 -17.05 25.00 21.99
C VAL A 282 -16.89 23.62 21.35
N LYS A 283 -17.90 22.80 21.43
CA LYS A 283 -17.98 21.55 20.67
C LYS A 283 -18.52 21.84 19.28
N LEU A 284 -17.64 21.74 18.29
CA LEU A 284 -17.91 22.07 16.92
C LEU A 284 -17.91 20.80 16.08
N MET A 285 -19.07 20.47 15.51
CA MET A 285 -19.22 19.35 14.58
C MET A 285 -18.85 19.78 13.16
N PHE A 286 -18.23 18.87 12.40
CA PHE A 286 -17.99 19.07 10.99
C PHE A 286 -18.26 17.80 10.16
N VAL A 287 -18.69 18.00 8.92
CA VAL A 287 -18.97 16.92 7.96
C VAL A 287 -18.52 17.35 6.55
N PRO A 288 -17.97 16.45 5.73
CA PRO A 288 -17.60 16.82 4.37
C PRO A 288 -18.83 17.13 3.51
N VAL A 289 -18.74 18.14 2.65
CA VAL A 289 -19.76 18.53 1.67
C VAL A 289 -20.14 17.34 0.78
N ASN A 290 -19.13 16.56 0.39
CA ASN A 290 -19.32 15.29 -0.32
C ASN A 290 -18.80 14.13 0.53
N ARG A 291 -19.70 13.29 0.99
CA ARG A 291 -19.43 12.15 1.88
C ARG A 291 -18.56 11.05 1.25
N GLU A 292 -18.45 11.03 -0.06
CA GLU A 292 -17.62 10.06 -0.79
C GLU A 292 -16.18 10.57 -0.99
N SER A 293 -15.91 11.82 -0.67
CA SER A 293 -14.57 12.42 -0.75
C SER A 293 -13.72 12.06 0.46
N PHE A 294 -12.40 11.95 0.27
CA PHE A 294 -11.44 11.65 1.34
C PHE A 294 -11.34 12.81 2.34
N GLY A 295 -12.24 12.81 3.28
CA GLY A 295 -12.35 13.75 4.40
C GLY A 295 -12.87 13.03 5.64
N PHE A 296 -12.89 13.75 6.75
CA PHE A 296 -13.34 13.24 8.03
C PHE A 296 -14.73 13.79 8.40
N THR A 297 -15.39 13.15 9.31
CA THR A 297 -16.50 13.68 10.08
C THR A 297 -16.16 13.59 11.56
N GLY A 298 -16.66 14.52 12.37
CA GLY A 298 -16.38 14.48 13.81
C GLY A 298 -16.52 15.83 14.49
N HIS A 299 -15.76 15.98 15.56
CA HIS A 299 -15.83 17.16 16.44
C HIS A 299 -14.46 17.76 16.70
N LEU A 300 -14.42 19.08 16.72
CA LEU A 300 -13.33 19.87 17.25
C LEU A 300 -13.79 20.52 18.56
N TYR A 301 -12.94 20.50 19.57
CA TYR A 301 -13.20 21.13 20.86
C TYR A 301 -12.25 22.32 21.03
N ILE A 302 -12.79 23.53 20.88
CA ILE A 302 -12.02 24.77 20.78
C ILE A 302 -12.33 25.63 22.00
N THR A 303 -11.32 26.10 22.72
CA THR A 303 -11.52 26.96 23.89
C THR A 303 -12.22 28.25 23.52
N VAL A 304 -13.19 28.68 24.37
CA VAL A 304 -14.01 29.89 24.10
C VAL A 304 -13.17 31.16 24.11
N ASP A 305 -12.24 31.29 25.06
CA ASP A 305 -11.52 32.54 25.33
C ASP A 305 -10.30 32.74 24.44
N ARG A 306 -9.61 31.63 24.06
CA ARG A 306 -8.32 31.69 23.36
C ARG A 306 -8.36 31.09 21.95
N HIS A 307 -9.49 30.49 21.54
CA HIS A 307 -9.68 29.76 20.27
C HIS A 307 -8.59 28.73 20.00
N VAL A 308 -8.19 28.00 21.05
CA VAL A 308 -7.16 26.96 21.00
C VAL A 308 -7.84 25.59 20.88
N LEU A 309 -7.33 24.73 20.02
CA LEU A 309 -7.82 23.34 19.89
C LEU A 309 -7.39 22.53 21.13
N LYS A 310 -8.35 22.03 21.89
CA LYS A 310 -8.09 21.25 23.11
C LYS A 310 -8.19 19.75 22.88
N ARG A 311 -9.06 19.33 21.98
CA ARG A 311 -9.30 17.94 21.60
C ARG A 311 -9.92 17.87 20.22
N TYR A 312 -9.68 16.82 19.50
CA TYR A 312 -10.51 16.43 18.37
C TYR A 312 -10.89 14.96 18.46
N SER A 313 -12.06 14.63 17.90
CA SER A 313 -12.54 13.27 17.71
C SER A 313 -13.09 13.15 16.30
N ILE A 314 -12.41 12.43 15.43
CA ILE A 314 -12.70 12.35 14.02
C ILE A 314 -12.84 10.91 13.55
N SER A 315 -13.67 10.68 12.56
CA SER A 315 -13.86 9.38 11.94
C SER A 315 -13.97 9.49 10.42
N VAL A 316 -13.69 8.40 9.75
CA VAL A 316 -13.83 8.30 8.29
C VAL A 316 -15.25 7.90 7.95
N PRO A 317 -15.98 8.68 7.13
CA PRO A 317 -17.32 8.30 6.68
C PRO A 317 -17.33 6.94 5.98
N PRO A 318 -18.31 6.06 6.24
CA PRO A 318 -18.37 4.71 5.67
C PRO A 318 -18.61 4.69 4.15
N GLN A 319 -19.03 5.82 3.58
CA GLN A 319 -19.25 5.99 2.14
C GLN A 319 -17.94 6.09 1.35
N ILE A 320 -16.83 6.46 1.99
CA ILE A 320 -15.54 6.59 1.33
C ILE A 320 -15.10 5.26 0.71
N ASN A 321 -14.51 5.34 -0.48
CA ASN A 321 -14.03 4.18 -1.21
C ASN A 321 -12.70 3.66 -0.64
N MET A 322 -12.74 3.11 0.57
CA MET A 322 -11.65 2.37 1.19
C MET A 322 -11.97 0.88 1.20
N ASN A 323 -10.98 0.06 0.87
CA ASN A 323 -11.11 -1.39 0.94
C ASN A 323 -10.70 -1.88 2.32
N PHE A 324 -11.29 -2.99 2.72
CA PHE A 324 -10.93 -3.72 3.92
C PHE A 324 -11.11 -2.95 5.24
N VAL A 325 -11.39 -1.65 5.21
CA VAL A 325 -11.66 -0.83 6.39
C VAL A 325 -13.16 -0.67 6.55
N SER A 326 -13.71 -1.06 7.70
CA SER A 326 -15.11 -0.87 8.06
C SER A 326 -15.32 0.33 8.97
N ASP A 327 -14.31 0.66 9.76
CA ASP A 327 -14.34 1.75 10.71
C ASP A 327 -12.94 2.29 10.93
N LEU A 328 -12.81 3.60 11.04
CA LEU A 328 -11.54 4.26 11.29
C LEU A 328 -11.82 5.57 12.02
N SER A 329 -11.34 5.68 13.24
CA SER A 329 -11.53 6.85 14.08
C SER A 329 -10.23 7.23 14.81
N LEU A 330 -10.11 8.52 15.07
CA LEU A 330 -8.97 9.11 15.78
C LEU A 330 -9.47 10.09 16.81
N ASP A 331 -8.81 10.06 17.95
CA ASP A 331 -9.09 10.94 19.08
C ASP A 331 -7.75 11.44 19.62
N GLU A 332 -7.59 12.75 19.78
CA GLU A 332 -6.38 13.32 20.33
C GLU A 332 -6.72 14.48 21.28
N THR A 333 -6.03 14.51 22.40
CA THR A 333 -6.17 15.53 23.45
C THR A 333 -4.85 16.28 23.60
N PHE A 334 -4.94 17.58 23.73
CA PHE A 334 -3.79 18.49 23.85
C PHE A 334 -3.75 19.16 25.22
N SER A 335 -2.53 19.35 25.72
CA SER A 335 -2.20 20.30 26.81
C SER A 335 -1.53 21.54 26.22
N VAL A 336 -1.54 22.64 26.96
CA VAL A 336 -0.85 23.86 26.57
C VAL A 336 0.48 23.91 27.32
N ALA A 337 1.59 23.86 26.59
CA ALA A 337 2.93 23.95 27.15
C ALA A 337 3.28 25.38 27.62
N GLN A 338 4.34 25.50 28.44
CA GLN A 338 4.92 26.80 28.81
C GLN A 338 5.42 27.47 27.54
N GLY A 339 4.71 28.50 27.06
CA GLY A 339 5.03 29.20 25.80
C GLY A 339 3.85 29.30 24.85
N GLY A 340 2.72 28.62 25.13
CA GLY A 340 1.47 28.75 24.40
C GLY A 340 1.28 27.78 23.22
N CYS A 341 2.31 27.00 22.87
CA CYS A 341 2.21 25.91 21.91
C CYS A 341 1.42 24.73 22.51
N LEU A 342 0.74 23.99 21.67
CA LEU A 342 0.10 22.74 22.08
C LEU A 342 1.13 21.62 22.20
N GLN A 343 0.85 20.70 23.10
CA GLN A 343 1.57 19.45 23.28
C GLN A 343 0.55 18.32 23.24
N SER A 344 0.79 17.32 22.42
CA SER A 344 -0.06 16.12 22.40
C SER A 344 0.07 15.39 23.72
N LYS A 345 -1.03 15.16 24.41
CA LYS A 345 -1.08 14.42 25.67
C LYS A 345 -1.32 12.95 25.42
N GLU A 346 -2.34 12.64 24.63
CA GLU A 346 -2.68 11.30 24.22
C GLU A 346 -3.36 11.30 22.85
N MET A 347 -3.06 10.31 22.02
CA MET A 347 -3.68 10.09 20.74
C MET A 347 -4.08 8.63 20.60
N HIS A 348 -5.27 8.38 20.11
CA HIS A 348 -5.81 7.04 19.87
C HIS A 348 -6.30 6.91 18.45
N THR A 349 -5.82 5.89 17.75
CA THR A 349 -6.30 5.50 16.42
C THR A 349 -6.96 4.12 16.52
N TYR A 350 -8.21 4.04 16.12
CA TYR A 350 -8.98 2.81 16.10
C TYR A 350 -9.33 2.45 14.66
N ALA A 351 -9.04 1.22 14.26
CA ALA A 351 -9.37 0.73 12.94
C ALA A 351 -10.03 -0.66 13.02
N ARG A 352 -11.01 -0.92 12.18
CA ARG A 352 -11.57 -2.24 11.97
C ARG A 352 -11.41 -2.63 10.52
N PHE A 353 -10.84 -3.82 10.32
CA PHE A 353 -10.59 -4.38 9.01
C PHE A 353 -11.44 -5.62 8.78
N TYR A 354 -11.86 -5.83 7.54
CA TYR A 354 -12.58 -7.03 7.13
C TYR A 354 -12.05 -7.53 5.78
N ILE A 355 -11.84 -8.82 5.65
CA ILE A 355 -11.45 -9.42 4.36
C ILE A 355 -12.73 -9.67 3.55
N PHE A 356 -13.75 -10.27 4.16
CA PHE A 356 -15.07 -10.51 3.57
C PHE A 356 -16.16 -9.84 4.41
N LYS A 357 -17.18 -9.27 3.76
CA LYS A 357 -18.22 -8.43 4.38
C LYS A 357 -18.96 -9.09 5.57
N ASN A 358 -19.02 -10.41 5.59
CA ASN A 358 -19.71 -11.18 6.63
C ASN A 358 -18.73 -11.97 7.50
N TRP A 359 -17.45 -11.71 7.39
CA TRP A 359 -16.42 -12.37 8.20
C TRP A 359 -16.03 -11.52 9.39
N ARG A 360 -15.38 -12.12 10.35
CA ARG A 360 -14.92 -11.45 11.56
C ARG A 360 -13.97 -10.35 11.23
N GLN A 361 -14.03 -9.29 12.01
CA GLN A 361 -13.25 -8.10 11.81
C GLN A 361 -11.96 -8.19 12.59
N LEU A 362 -10.86 -7.81 11.97
CA LEU A 362 -9.63 -7.53 12.68
C LEU A 362 -9.74 -6.10 13.23
N TYR A 363 -9.59 -5.98 14.53
CA TYR A 363 -9.53 -4.72 15.24
C TYR A 363 -8.08 -4.34 15.48
N ALA A 364 -7.75 -3.08 15.27
CA ALA A 364 -6.46 -2.51 15.60
C ALA A 364 -6.67 -1.23 16.42
N HIS A 365 -5.90 -1.09 17.47
CA HIS A 365 -5.82 0.12 18.28
C HIS A 365 -4.37 0.53 18.43
N HIS A 366 -4.07 1.77 18.10
CA HIS A 366 -2.77 2.39 18.30
C HIS A 366 -2.96 3.60 19.24
N GLY A 367 -2.36 3.53 20.42
CA GLY A 367 -2.36 4.58 21.42
C GLY A 367 -0.97 5.17 21.57
N VAL A 368 -0.87 6.50 21.58
CA VAL A 368 0.36 7.27 21.81
C VAL A 368 0.16 8.14 23.02
N PHE A 369 1.06 8.08 23.99
CA PHE A 369 0.98 8.79 25.25
C PHE A 369 2.27 9.58 25.49
N ALA A 370 2.13 10.87 25.73
CA ALA A 370 3.23 11.67 26.22
C ALA A 370 3.44 11.41 27.71
N LEU A 371 4.66 11.18 28.11
CA LEU A 371 5.02 10.93 29.50
C LEU A 371 5.65 12.17 30.12
N ASP A 372 5.19 12.52 31.31
CA ASP A 372 5.81 13.57 32.15
C ASP A 372 6.98 12.95 32.91
N GLY A 373 8.21 13.31 32.61
CA GLY A 373 9.39 12.87 33.36
C GLY A 373 10.66 12.78 32.55
N GLY A 374 11.73 13.27 33.12
CA GLY A 374 13.05 13.32 32.51
C GLY A 374 13.66 11.95 32.35
N SER A 375 14.64 11.88 31.44
CA SER A 375 15.52 10.79 31.13
C SER A 375 15.90 9.98 32.37
N GLY A 376 15.40 8.76 32.46
CA GLY A 376 15.92 7.78 33.41
C GLY A 376 17.30 7.31 32.94
N GLU A 377 18.33 8.03 33.38
CA GLU A 377 19.72 7.80 32.93
C GLU A 377 20.30 6.41 33.25
N GLU A 378 19.62 5.52 33.98
CA GLU A 378 20.20 4.25 34.44
C GLU A 378 19.43 2.97 34.04
N ALA A 379 18.22 3.04 33.48
CA ALA A 379 17.47 1.85 33.06
C ALA A 379 17.40 1.75 31.52
N SER A 380 17.79 0.63 30.96
CA SER A 380 17.69 0.36 29.53
C SER A 380 16.95 -0.95 29.28
N GLY A 381 16.15 -0.98 28.21
CA GLY A 381 15.47 -2.19 27.77
C GLY A 381 14.06 -2.38 28.31
N VAL A 382 13.60 -3.63 28.33
CA VAL A 382 12.20 -4.01 28.64
C VAL A 382 11.76 -3.61 30.05
N SER A 383 12.66 -3.58 31.03
CA SER A 383 12.34 -3.12 32.40
C SER A 383 11.84 -1.69 32.45
N LEU A 384 12.37 -0.85 31.58
CA LEU A 384 11.95 0.56 31.46
C LEU A 384 10.50 0.71 30.97
N LEU A 385 10.05 -0.20 30.10
CA LEU A 385 8.65 -0.22 29.65
C LEU A 385 7.69 -0.55 30.79
N ASP A 386 8.06 -1.49 31.68
CA ASP A 386 7.20 -1.88 32.80
C ASP A 386 7.05 -0.73 33.82
N ASP A 387 8.13 0.03 34.06
CA ASP A 387 8.13 1.13 35.01
C ASP A 387 7.41 2.39 34.49
N LEU A 388 7.48 2.67 33.18
CA LEU A 388 6.94 3.88 32.56
C LEU A 388 5.61 3.68 31.84
N ARG A 389 5.04 2.49 31.86
CA ARG A 389 3.76 2.18 31.21
C ARG A 389 2.61 3.01 31.78
N PRO A 390 1.98 3.93 31.02
CA PRO A 390 0.90 4.78 31.52
C PRO A 390 -0.42 4.03 31.69
N VAL A 391 -0.61 2.93 30.94
CA VAL A 391 -1.81 2.11 30.99
C VAL A 391 -1.41 0.65 31.27
N PRO A 392 -1.80 0.08 32.41
CA PRO A 392 -1.44 -1.29 32.76
C PRO A 392 -1.97 -2.29 31.73
N LEU A 393 -1.25 -3.39 31.55
CA LEU A 393 -1.70 -4.48 30.72
C LEU A 393 -2.91 -5.16 31.36
N THR A 394 -3.89 -5.52 30.56
CA THR A 394 -5.02 -6.34 31.01
C THR A 394 -4.58 -7.77 31.27
N ALA A 395 -5.34 -8.50 32.07
CA ALA A 395 -5.06 -9.91 32.37
C ALA A 395 -5.05 -10.80 31.13
N LYS A 396 -5.66 -10.37 30.02
CA LYS A 396 -5.66 -11.08 28.73
C LYS A 396 -4.45 -10.71 27.87
N GLU A 397 -3.99 -9.47 27.96
CA GLU A 397 -2.77 -9.03 27.28
C GLU A 397 -1.52 -9.71 27.85
N THR A 398 -1.46 -9.94 29.15
CA THR A 398 -0.31 -10.61 29.79
C THR A 398 -0.12 -12.09 29.40
N VAL A 399 -1.13 -12.72 28.82
CA VAL A 399 -1.10 -14.15 28.45
C VAL A 399 -1.05 -14.40 26.94
N ILE A 400 -0.82 -13.38 26.12
CA ILE A 400 -0.80 -13.49 24.64
C ILE A 400 0.26 -14.50 24.17
N ASP A 401 1.44 -14.54 24.76
CA ASP A 401 2.48 -15.51 24.38
C ASP A 401 2.07 -16.96 24.68
N SER A 402 1.30 -17.17 25.76
CA SER A 402 0.72 -18.48 26.05
C SER A 402 -0.32 -18.88 24.99
N LEU A 403 -1.13 -17.94 24.52
CA LEU A 403 -2.07 -18.13 23.41
C LEU A 403 -1.33 -18.58 22.13
N VAL A 404 -0.27 -17.86 21.75
CA VAL A 404 0.51 -18.20 20.54
C VAL A 404 1.20 -19.55 20.69
N THR A 405 1.70 -19.88 21.88
CA THR A 405 2.29 -21.18 22.18
C THR A 405 1.27 -22.31 21.99
N GLU A 406 0.03 -22.13 22.46
CA GLU A 406 -1.03 -23.10 22.25
C GLU A 406 -1.48 -23.19 20.79
N LEU A 407 -1.62 -22.06 20.09
CA LEU A 407 -1.91 -22.03 18.66
C LEU A 407 -0.88 -22.80 17.84
N ARG A 408 0.41 -22.67 18.17
CA ARG A 408 1.50 -23.41 17.51
C ARG A 408 1.46 -24.93 17.73
N ARG A 409 0.72 -25.41 18.72
CA ARG A 409 0.48 -26.86 18.91
C ARG A 409 -0.57 -27.40 17.93
N VAL A 410 -1.36 -26.55 17.29
CA VAL A 410 -2.39 -26.95 16.31
C VAL A 410 -1.76 -27.06 14.92
N PRO A 411 -1.71 -28.27 14.31
CA PRO A 411 -1.06 -28.45 13.01
C PRO A 411 -1.65 -27.61 11.87
N GLU A 412 -2.97 -27.40 11.89
CA GLU A 412 -3.69 -26.62 10.89
C GLU A 412 -3.31 -25.14 10.96
N PHE A 413 -3.11 -24.60 12.16
CA PHE A 413 -2.60 -23.24 12.34
C PHE A 413 -1.19 -23.11 11.77
N ASN A 414 -0.28 -24.02 12.09
CA ASN A 414 1.06 -24.00 11.54
C ASN A 414 1.07 -24.11 10.00
N ALA A 415 0.16 -24.92 9.44
CA ALA A 415 0.01 -25.03 7.99
C ALA A 415 -0.49 -23.73 7.36
N ALA A 416 -1.41 -23.02 8.01
CA ALA A 416 -1.90 -21.72 7.56
C ALA A 416 -0.80 -20.64 7.63
N ILE A 417 -0.05 -20.58 8.74
CA ILE A 417 1.10 -19.67 8.88
C ILE A 417 2.12 -19.95 7.78
N LYS A 418 2.51 -21.21 7.57
CA LYS A 418 3.43 -21.58 6.49
C LYS A 418 2.93 -21.17 5.10
N ALA A 419 1.62 -21.29 4.85
CA ALA A 419 1.06 -20.84 3.59
C ALA A 419 1.18 -19.31 3.42
N VAL A 420 0.92 -18.53 4.46
CA VAL A 420 1.11 -17.07 4.47
C VAL A 420 2.59 -16.71 4.26
N GLU A 421 3.51 -17.36 4.95
CA GLU A 421 4.95 -17.18 4.80
C GLU A 421 5.41 -17.48 3.35
N ILE A 422 4.94 -18.58 2.77
CA ILE A 422 5.29 -18.97 1.39
C ILE A 422 4.73 -17.94 0.38
N VAL A 423 3.48 -17.51 0.56
CA VAL A 423 2.88 -16.50 -0.33
C VAL A 423 3.57 -15.15 -0.18
N GLY A 424 3.88 -14.75 1.05
CA GLY A 424 4.52 -13.47 1.33
C GLY A 424 5.99 -13.41 0.92
N SER A 425 6.76 -14.46 1.19
CA SER A 425 8.20 -14.50 0.88
C SER A 425 8.52 -15.09 -0.49
N GLY A 426 7.64 -15.90 -1.05
CA GLY A 426 7.91 -16.69 -2.25
C GLY A 426 8.87 -17.89 -2.02
N TYR A 427 9.22 -18.23 -0.77
CA TYR A 427 10.17 -19.26 -0.43
C TYR A 427 9.59 -20.28 0.54
N ILE A 428 10.05 -21.50 0.46
CA ILE A 428 9.70 -22.62 1.33
C ILE A 428 10.90 -22.90 2.21
N ALA A 429 10.77 -22.73 3.51
CA ALA A 429 11.77 -23.12 4.49
C ALA A 429 11.92 -24.65 4.50
N THR A 430 13.16 -25.16 4.50
CA THR A 430 13.42 -26.61 4.48
C THR A 430 13.27 -27.25 5.87
N ALA A 431 13.34 -26.48 6.94
CA ALA A 431 13.04 -26.95 8.28
C ALA A 431 11.56 -26.74 8.64
N SER A 432 11.09 -27.50 9.63
CA SER A 432 9.74 -27.35 10.19
C SER A 432 9.54 -25.99 10.87
N ASP A 433 10.62 -25.50 11.49
CA ASP A 433 10.72 -24.18 12.07
C ASP A 433 11.65 -23.33 11.19
N ARG A 434 11.18 -22.15 10.77
CA ARG A 434 11.94 -21.23 9.94
C ARG A 434 13.23 -20.78 10.63
N GLU A 435 13.22 -20.63 11.93
CA GLU A 435 14.39 -20.23 12.71
C GLU A 435 15.53 -21.27 12.65
N ARG A 436 15.24 -22.49 12.18
CA ARG A 436 16.23 -23.56 12.00
C ARG A 436 16.51 -23.86 10.53
N SER A 437 15.86 -23.20 9.60
CA SER A 437 16.10 -23.45 8.17
C SER A 437 17.47 -22.93 7.77
N LEU A 438 18.31 -23.81 7.26
CA LEU A 438 19.64 -23.46 6.74
C LEU A 438 19.58 -23.05 5.26
N PHE A 439 18.55 -23.49 4.56
CA PHE A 439 18.34 -23.27 3.14
C PHE A 439 16.85 -23.17 2.83
N ASP A 440 16.46 -22.18 2.02
CA ASP A 440 15.08 -22.00 1.59
C ASP A 440 14.94 -22.24 0.08
N ILE A 441 13.94 -23.02 -0.32
CA ILE A 441 13.64 -23.34 -1.71
C ILE A 441 12.76 -22.25 -2.30
N GLY A 442 13.15 -21.69 -3.44
CA GLY A 442 12.39 -20.64 -4.14
C GLY A 442 13.22 -19.84 -5.14
N PRO A 443 12.67 -18.71 -5.63
CA PRO A 443 11.29 -18.31 -5.45
C PRO A 443 10.33 -19.22 -6.20
N ILE A 444 9.25 -19.63 -5.53
CA ILE A 444 8.25 -20.57 -6.08
C ILE A 444 7.55 -20.01 -7.33
N TYR A 445 7.48 -18.68 -7.39
CA TYR A 445 6.88 -17.98 -8.50
C TYR A 445 7.62 -18.21 -9.84
N ASN A 446 8.85 -18.65 -9.82
CA ASN A 446 9.68 -18.85 -11.01
C ASN A 446 9.93 -20.33 -11.35
N MET A 447 9.22 -21.25 -10.67
CA MET A 447 9.47 -22.69 -10.88
C MET A 447 9.01 -23.20 -12.23
N VAL A 448 7.94 -22.64 -12.78
CA VAL A 448 7.40 -23.05 -14.09
C VAL A 448 7.17 -21.86 -14.99
N SER A 449 7.56 -21.92 -16.22
CA SER A 449 7.31 -20.90 -17.23
C SER A 449 7.21 -21.43 -18.64
N LEU A 450 6.69 -20.60 -19.56
CA LEU A 450 6.47 -20.95 -20.95
C LEU A 450 7.03 -19.84 -21.85
N ASN A 451 7.81 -20.21 -22.84
CA ASN A 451 8.19 -19.32 -23.94
C ASN A 451 8.44 -20.12 -25.22
N PRO A 452 8.43 -19.48 -26.41
CA PRO A 452 8.55 -20.19 -27.67
C PRO A 452 9.87 -20.91 -27.88
N VAL A 453 10.96 -20.45 -27.26
CA VAL A 453 12.30 -21.03 -27.42
C VAL A 453 12.49 -22.25 -26.53
N GLU A 454 12.14 -22.15 -25.24
CA GLU A 454 12.32 -23.20 -24.26
C GLU A 454 11.17 -24.21 -24.19
N GLY A 455 9.99 -23.82 -24.68
CA GLY A 455 8.76 -24.58 -24.41
C GLY A 455 8.32 -24.41 -22.98
N VAL A 456 8.11 -25.49 -22.24
CA VAL A 456 7.93 -25.48 -20.79
C VAL A 456 9.30 -25.40 -20.12
N ARG A 457 9.49 -24.39 -19.31
CA ARG A 457 10.70 -24.24 -18.48
C ARG A 457 10.39 -24.65 -17.05
N LEU A 458 11.16 -25.56 -16.53
CA LEU A 458 11.16 -25.95 -15.12
C LEU A 458 12.39 -25.38 -14.45
N ARG A 459 12.23 -24.75 -13.29
CA ARG A 459 13.30 -24.15 -12.51
C ARG A 459 13.20 -24.58 -11.06
N LEU A 460 14.34 -24.97 -10.48
CA LEU A 460 14.50 -25.25 -9.06
C LEU A 460 15.66 -24.43 -8.52
N GLY A 461 15.43 -23.71 -7.45
CA GLY A 461 16.44 -22.86 -6.85
C GLY A 461 16.17 -22.60 -5.38
N GLY A 462 17.01 -21.77 -4.78
CA GLY A 462 16.88 -21.37 -3.39
C GLY A 462 18.05 -20.52 -2.92
N MET A 463 18.07 -20.27 -1.61
CA MET A 463 19.10 -19.48 -0.96
C MET A 463 19.39 -20.03 0.44
N THR A 464 20.63 -19.86 0.92
CA THR A 464 21.00 -20.10 2.31
C THR A 464 20.47 -18.97 3.19
N THR A 465 20.29 -19.25 4.47
CA THR A 465 19.82 -18.30 5.48
C THR A 465 20.94 -17.94 6.45
N ALA A 466 20.72 -16.94 7.28
CA ALA A 466 21.65 -16.55 8.34
C ALA A 466 21.84 -17.63 9.42
N ASN A 467 20.96 -18.62 9.50
CA ASN A 467 21.15 -19.78 10.37
C ASN A 467 22.34 -20.66 9.95
N LEU A 468 22.74 -20.62 8.67
CA LEU A 468 23.98 -21.23 8.21
C LEU A 468 25.19 -20.33 8.48
N SER A 469 25.07 -19.06 8.14
CA SER A 469 26.07 -18.02 8.40
C SER A 469 25.43 -16.65 8.31
N SER A 470 25.67 -15.79 9.31
CA SER A 470 25.14 -14.40 9.32
C SER A 470 25.84 -13.49 8.29
N HIS A 471 26.97 -13.89 7.73
CA HIS A 471 27.76 -13.12 6.77
C HIS A 471 27.83 -13.73 5.39
N TRP A 472 27.86 -15.07 5.26
CA TRP A 472 28.00 -15.76 3.99
C TRP A 472 26.67 -16.34 3.54
N PHE A 473 26.28 -15.98 2.32
CA PHE A 473 25.06 -16.52 1.70
C PHE A 473 25.37 -17.02 0.30
N THR A 474 24.61 -18.01 -0.13
CA THR A 474 24.58 -18.46 -1.51
C THR A 474 23.15 -18.51 -2.00
N GLN A 475 22.91 -18.08 -3.21
CA GLN A 475 21.64 -18.25 -3.90
C GLN A 475 21.86 -18.75 -5.32
N GLY A 476 20.89 -19.48 -5.85
CA GLY A 476 20.99 -19.92 -7.22
C GLY A 476 19.86 -20.80 -7.66
N TYR A 477 19.89 -21.20 -8.91
CA TYR A 477 18.94 -22.15 -9.48
C TYR A 477 19.54 -22.93 -10.64
N LEU A 478 18.86 -24.05 -10.93
CA LEU A 478 18.97 -24.79 -12.17
C LEU A 478 17.64 -24.73 -12.92
N ALA A 479 17.66 -24.56 -14.23
CA ALA A 479 16.48 -24.55 -15.06
C ALA A 479 16.67 -25.37 -16.34
N PHE A 480 15.60 -26.00 -16.81
CA PHE A 480 15.60 -26.82 -18.01
C PHE A 480 14.39 -26.52 -18.87
N GLY A 481 14.59 -26.31 -20.16
CA GLY A 481 13.53 -26.11 -21.14
C GLY A 481 13.24 -27.39 -21.93
N THR A 482 11.98 -27.70 -22.12
CA THR A 482 11.55 -28.94 -22.79
C THR A 482 11.75 -28.90 -24.28
N ARG A 483 11.92 -27.76 -24.93
CA ARG A 483 12.08 -27.58 -26.36
C ARG A 483 13.53 -27.39 -26.78
N ASP A 484 14.26 -26.50 -26.03
CA ASP A 484 15.68 -26.23 -26.32
C ASP A 484 16.62 -27.28 -25.73
N LEU A 485 16.13 -28.08 -24.78
CA LEU A 485 16.85 -29.17 -24.10
C LEU A 485 18.16 -28.68 -23.45
N ARG A 486 18.26 -27.39 -23.11
CA ARG A 486 19.43 -26.77 -22.49
C ARG A 486 19.25 -26.63 -20.98
N LEU A 487 20.32 -26.99 -20.23
CA LEU A 487 20.43 -26.69 -18.83
C LEU A 487 20.91 -25.25 -18.63
N LYS A 488 20.17 -24.48 -17.86
CA LYS A 488 20.51 -23.11 -17.48
C LYS A 488 20.76 -23.06 -15.98
N TYR A 489 21.52 -22.09 -15.53
CA TYR A 489 21.84 -21.95 -14.13
C TYR A 489 22.09 -20.50 -13.75
N SER A 490 21.97 -20.23 -12.46
CA SER A 490 22.49 -19.03 -11.81
C SER A 490 23.04 -19.43 -10.46
N ALA A 491 24.19 -18.87 -10.09
CA ALA A 491 24.78 -19.03 -8.78
C ALA A 491 25.37 -17.68 -8.35
N THR A 492 25.09 -17.26 -7.11
CA THR A 492 25.61 -16.03 -6.52
C THR A 492 26.10 -16.34 -5.11
N ALA A 493 27.36 -16.05 -4.83
CA ALA A 493 27.90 -16.02 -3.48
C ALA A 493 27.85 -14.58 -2.98
N ILE A 494 27.36 -14.38 -1.76
CA ILE A 494 27.15 -13.06 -1.16
C ILE A 494 27.92 -13.05 0.16
N TYR A 495 28.75 -12.03 0.32
CA TYR A 495 29.39 -11.73 1.60
C TYR A 495 28.81 -10.41 2.13
N SER A 496 28.11 -10.49 3.26
CA SER A 496 27.59 -9.31 3.96
C SER A 496 28.58 -8.84 5.02
N PHE A 497 29.00 -7.58 4.93
CA PHE A 497 29.90 -6.97 5.91
C PHE A 497 29.22 -6.70 7.26
N ARG A 498 27.88 -6.72 7.27
CA ARG A 498 27.06 -6.65 8.49
C ARG A 498 26.38 -7.98 8.73
N PRO A 499 26.32 -8.47 9.97
CA PRO A 499 25.58 -9.69 10.26
C PRO A 499 24.11 -9.50 9.89
N LYS A 500 23.49 -10.52 9.36
CA LYS A 500 22.08 -10.58 8.99
C LYS A 500 21.34 -11.53 9.93
N GLU A 501 20.06 -11.27 10.14
CA GLU A 501 19.21 -12.06 11.02
C GLU A 501 18.65 -13.30 10.31
N TYR A 502 18.29 -13.16 9.03
CA TYR A 502 17.71 -14.26 8.26
C TYR A 502 18.17 -14.32 6.81
N HIS A 503 18.15 -13.23 6.05
CA HIS A 503 18.47 -13.23 4.62
C HIS A 503 19.38 -12.07 4.21
N PRO A 504 20.12 -12.19 3.09
CA PRO A 504 21.15 -11.19 2.71
C PRO A 504 20.60 -9.81 2.32
N TYR A 505 19.31 -9.71 2.03
CA TYR A 505 18.68 -8.48 1.51
C TYR A 505 18.11 -7.57 2.59
N GLU A 506 18.28 -7.89 3.86
CA GLU A 506 17.91 -7.02 4.97
C GLU A 506 18.63 -5.68 4.88
N SER A 507 17.89 -4.63 5.18
CA SER A 507 18.43 -3.27 5.28
C SER A 507 19.33 -3.15 6.53
N LEU A 508 20.36 -2.36 6.60
CA LEU A 508 21.02 -1.60 5.56
C LEU A 508 22.00 -2.50 4.82
N ARG A 509 21.96 -2.54 3.50
CA ARG A 509 22.83 -3.46 2.74
C ARG A 509 24.25 -2.96 2.69
N HIS A 510 25.20 -3.85 2.96
CA HIS A 510 26.63 -3.65 2.78
C HIS A 510 27.23 -5.00 2.42
N ALA A 511 27.37 -5.29 1.13
CA ALA A 511 27.66 -6.63 0.67
C ALA A 511 28.49 -6.67 -0.63
N LEU A 512 29.19 -7.77 -0.81
CA LEU A 512 29.89 -8.14 -2.03
C LEU A 512 29.22 -9.35 -2.65
N TYR A 513 28.93 -9.30 -3.93
CA TYR A 513 28.27 -10.36 -4.70
C TYR A 513 29.20 -10.89 -5.78
N LEU A 514 29.48 -12.17 -5.79
CA LEU A 514 30.12 -12.87 -6.89
C LEU A 514 29.09 -13.74 -7.58
N SER A 515 28.78 -13.47 -8.83
CA SER A 515 27.71 -14.12 -9.57
C SER A 515 28.19 -14.77 -10.86
N THR A 516 27.58 -15.91 -11.21
CA THR A 516 27.69 -16.52 -12.54
C THR A 516 26.32 -17.00 -12.97
N SER A 517 25.99 -16.85 -14.25
CA SER A 517 24.73 -17.34 -14.79
C SER A 517 24.86 -17.73 -16.28
N TYR A 518 24.00 -18.64 -16.69
CA TYR A 518 23.72 -18.94 -18.10
C TYR A 518 22.21 -19.08 -18.22
N ASP A 519 21.58 -18.15 -18.91
CA ASP A 519 20.13 -18.13 -19.03
C ASP A 519 19.64 -17.54 -20.36
N LEU A 520 18.37 -17.77 -20.69
CA LEU A 520 17.68 -17.19 -21.84
C LEU A 520 17.00 -15.89 -21.43
N GLU A 521 17.19 -14.85 -22.23
CA GLU A 521 16.61 -13.52 -21.95
C GLU A 521 16.12 -12.83 -23.22
N ASN A 522 15.32 -11.77 -23.03
CA ASN A 522 14.97 -10.87 -24.13
C ASN A 522 16.02 -9.78 -24.28
N PRO A 523 16.55 -9.52 -25.47
CA PRO A 523 17.54 -8.50 -25.70
C PRO A 523 17.05 -7.13 -25.25
N GLY A 524 17.94 -6.36 -24.59
CA GLY A 524 17.65 -5.00 -24.14
C GLY A 524 16.70 -4.90 -22.94
N GLN A 525 16.17 -6.00 -22.44
CA GLN A 525 15.43 -5.98 -21.20
C GLN A 525 16.37 -5.97 -20.00
N ASN A 526 16.28 -4.91 -19.22
CA ASN A 526 17.02 -4.82 -17.96
C ASN A 526 16.16 -5.41 -16.85
N THR A 527 16.55 -6.59 -16.34
CA THR A 527 15.84 -7.30 -15.28
C THR A 527 15.77 -6.52 -13.97
N ASP A 528 16.70 -5.58 -13.74
CA ASP A 528 16.72 -4.72 -12.55
C ASP A 528 15.61 -3.64 -12.58
N LEU A 529 15.02 -3.40 -13.76
CA LEU A 529 13.99 -2.37 -13.98
C LEU A 529 12.59 -2.97 -14.17
N LEU A 530 12.49 -4.29 -14.32
CA LEU A 530 11.21 -4.98 -14.44
C LEU A 530 10.76 -5.43 -13.05
N ASP A 531 9.46 -5.27 -12.79
CA ASP A 531 8.85 -5.96 -11.66
C ASP A 531 9.12 -7.47 -11.81
N ARG A 532 9.59 -8.08 -10.73
CA ARG A 532 9.93 -9.51 -10.75
C ARG A 532 8.73 -10.32 -11.18
N ASP A 533 8.96 -11.20 -12.13
CA ASP A 533 7.94 -12.03 -12.77
C ASP A 533 6.99 -12.69 -11.77
N ASN A 534 5.74 -12.33 -11.85
CA ASN A 534 4.67 -13.00 -11.13
C ASN A 534 4.24 -14.23 -11.96
N ILE A 535 4.37 -15.43 -11.41
CA ILE A 535 4.18 -16.72 -12.08
C ILE A 535 2.84 -16.89 -12.77
N LEU A 536 1.79 -16.52 -12.07
CA LEU A 536 0.45 -16.85 -12.53
C LEU A 536 0.04 -16.04 -13.75
N MET A 537 0.69 -14.89 -13.97
CA MET A 537 0.21 -13.92 -14.94
C MET A 537 1.25 -13.40 -15.93
N SER A 538 2.55 -13.37 -15.58
CA SER A 538 3.59 -12.82 -16.45
C SER A 538 3.94 -13.71 -17.65
N ARG A 539 3.50 -14.95 -17.62
CA ARG A 539 3.96 -15.98 -18.54
C ARG A 539 2.92 -16.46 -19.54
N TRP A 540 1.80 -15.78 -19.64
CA TRP A 540 0.87 -15.92 -20.75
C TRP A 540 1.22 -14.84 -21.78
N PRO A 541 2.06 -15.13 -22.79
CA PRO A 541 2.51 -14.12 -23.73
C PRO A 541 1.32 -13.64 -24.56
N SER A 542 1.05 -12.34 -24.50
CA SER A 542 0.13 -11.70 -25.43
C SER A 542 0.76 -11.54 -26.82
N LEU A 543 2.11 -11.45 -26.84
CA LEU A 543 2.97 -11.45 -28.01
C LEU A 543 4.14 -12.40 -27.69
N PRO A 544 4.24 -13.58 -28.30
CA PRO A 544 5.35 -14.47 -28.03
C PRO A 544 6.66 -13.78 -28.46
N PRO A 545 7.64 -13.59 -27.56
CA PRO A 545 8.95 -13.09 -27.94
C PRO A 545 9.62 -14.17 -28.80
N THR A 546 9.70 -13.91 -30.08
CA THR A 546 10.40 -14.81 -31.01
C THR A 546 11.89 -14.53 -31.05
N ALA A 547 12.30 -13.28 -30.73
CA ALA A 547 13.67 -12.82 -30.67
C ALA A 547 14.21 -12.87 -29.24
N MET A 548 15.06 -13.83 -28.93
CA MET A 548 15.66 -14.04 -27.61
C MET A 548 17.17 -14.27 -27.74
N GLN A 549 17.88 -14.28 -26.63
CA GLN A 549 19.32 -14.61 -26.60
C GLN A 549 19.68 -15.38 -25.34
N TYR A 550 20.63 -16.31 -25.45
CA TYR A 550 21.29 -16.89 -24.30
C TYR A 550 22.37 -15.94 -23.82
N ALA A 551 22.43 -15.68 -22.53
CA ALA A 551 23.43 -14.84 -21.92
C ALA A 551 24.20 -15.63 -20.86
N ARG A 552 25.51 -15.73 -21.01
CA ARG A 552 26.42 -16.22 -19.98
C ARG A 552 27.06 -15.01 -19.33
N ARG A 553 26.97 -14.91 -18.00
CA ARG A 553 27.53 -13.79 -17.24
C ARG A 553 28.40 -14.28 -16.10
N VAL A 554 29.45 -13.51 -15.82
CA VAL A 554 30.23 -13.59 -14.59
C VAL A 554 30.44 -12.17 -14.12
N GLY A 555 30.16 -11.90 -12.83
CA GLY A 555 30.21 -10.54 -12.32
C GLY A 555 30.57 -10.48 -10.85
N LEU A 556 31.19 -9.38 -10.50
CA LEU A 556 31.46 -8.94 -9.14
C LEU A 556 30.74 -7.61 -8.92
N ARG A 557 29.93 -7.53 -7.85
CA ARG A 557 29.19 -6.31 -7.49
C ARG A 557 29.42 -6.02 -6.02
N TYR A 558 29.68 -4.78 -5.71
CA TYR A 558 29.71 -4.23 -4.36
C TYR A 558 28.54 -3.29 -4.17
N GLU A 559 27.84 -3.41 -3.04
CA GLU A 559 26.70 -2.58 -2.66
C GLU A 559 26.90 -2.05 -1.25
N HIS A 560 26.64 -0.74 -1.07
CA HIS A 560 26.61 -0.10 0.24
C HIS A 560 25.40 0.86 0.33
N GLU A 561 24.58 0.65 1.35
CA GLU A 561 23.42 1.49 1.69
C GLU A 561 23.64 2.15 3.04
N TRP A 562 23.40 3.47 3.11
CA TRP A 562 23.48 4.29 4.33
C TRP A 562 22.07 4.59 4.89
N GLN A 563 22.02 5.01 6.15
CA GLN A 563 20.76 5.37 6.84
C GLN A 563 19.99 6.50 6.17
N ASN A 564 20.69 7.45 5.53
CA ASN A 564 20.07 8.56 4.79
C ASN A 564 19.49 8.14 3.43
N ARG A 565 19.38 6.83 3.15
CA ARG A 565 18.86 6.25 1.90
C ARG A 565 19.71 6.56 0.66
N LEU A 566 20.93 6.96 0.83
CA LEU A 566 21.91 6.92 -0.25
C LEU A 566 22.41 5.47 -0.37
N SER A 567 22.50 4.94 -1.59
CA SER A 567 23.21 3.68 -1.85
C SER A 567 24.12 3.81 -3.06
N VAL A 568 25.19 3.04 -3.02
CA VAL A 568 26.19 2.93 -4.09
C VAL A 568 26.28 1.49 -4.51
N ASP A 569 26.17 1.24 -5.81
CA ASP A 569 26.45 -0.03 -6.46
C ASP A 569 27.62 0.13 -7.42
N ALA A 570 28.66 -0.66 -7.26
CA ALA A 570 29.76 -0.74 -8.21
C ALA A 570 29.90 -2.17 -8.72
N TRP A 571 30.06 -2.36 -10.02
CA TRP A 571 30.18 -3.71 -10.59
C TRP A 571 31.18 -3.78 -11.73
N VAL A 572 31.72 -4.98 -11.89
CA VAL A 572 32.43 -5.42 -13.09
C VAL A 572 31.78 -6.71 -13.56
N GLN A 573 31.48 -6.79 -14.84
CA GLN A 573 30.78 -7.95 -15.41
C GLN A 573 31.37 -8.29 -16.79
N TYR A 574 31.53 -9.57 -17.02
CA TYR A 574 31.68 -10.16 -18.33
C TYR A 574 30.37 -10.81 -18.74
N ALA A 575 29.94 -10.56 -19.97
CA ALA A 575 28.78 -11.19 -20.56
C ALA A 575 29.10 -11.72 -21.96
N ASP A 576 28.55 -12.86 -22.28
CA ASP A 576 28.70 -13.53 -23.59
C ASP A 576 27.29 -13.90 -24.08
N PHE A 577 26.93 -13.41 -25.25
CA PHE A 577 25.59 -13.50 -25.81
C PHE A 577 25.52 -14.36 -27.06
N GLU A 578 24.56 -15.26 -27.14
CA GLU A 578 24.24 -16.12 -28.28
C GLU A 578 22.79 -15.85 -28.72
N PRO A 579 22.53 -15.36 -29.95
CA PRO A 579 21.17 -15.13 -30.41
C PRO A 579 20.38 -16.42 -30.48
N ALA A 580 19.07 -16.34 -30.23
CA ALA A 580 18.17 -17.48 -30.18
C ALA A 580 16.78 -17.14 -30.77
N GLY A 581 16.05 -18.16 -31.18
CA GLY A 581 14.75 -17.97 -31.84
C GLY A 581 14.87 -17.24 -33.17
N ALA A 582 14.11 -16.17 -33.35
CA ALA A 582 14.14 -15.37 -34.57
C ALA A 582 15.22 -14.24 -34.54
N LEU A 583 15.97 -14.12 -33.45
CA LEU A 583 17.01 -13.10 -33.34
C LEU A 583 18.24 -13.56 -34.13
N ALA A 584 18.74 -12.67 -34.98
CA ALA A 584 20.03 -12.83 -35.68
C ALA A 584 20.80 -11.52 -35.61
N TYR A 585 22.10 -11.63 -35.36
CA TYR A 585 23.00 -10.50 -35.37
C TYR A 585 23.87 -10.59 -36.63
N HIS A 586 23.95 -9.49 -37.40
CA HIS A 586 24.77 -9.35 -38.57
C HIS A 586 25.69 -8.16 -38.40
N ARG A 587 26.97 -8.36 -38.58
CA ARG A 587 27.98 -7.28 -38.50
C ARG A 587 28.30 -6.76 -39.92
N ILE A 588 28.41 -5.47 -40.03
CA ILE A 588 28.76 -4.78 -41.27
C ILE A 588 30.27 -4.82 -41.47
N GLY A 589 30.72 -5.36 -42.57
CA GLY A 589 32.11 -5.37 -43.01
C GLY A 589 32.52 -4.04 -43.62
N ALA A 590 33.82 -3.88 -43.89
CA ALA A 590 34.38 -2.69 -44.53
C ALA A 590 33.85 -2.49 -45.99
N ASP A 591 33.46 -3.57 -46.64
CA ASP A 591 32.87 -3.59 -47.98
C ASP A 591 31.33 -3.49 -48.00
N GLY A 592 30.75 -3.28 -46.81
CA GLY A 592 29.29 -3.27 -46.63
C GLY A 592 28.63 -4.66 -46.55
N SER A 593 29.42 -5.74 -46.63
CA SER A 593 28.93 -7.10 -46.49
C SER A 593 28.37 -7.36 -45.08
N LEU A 594 27.35 -8.23 -44.99
CA LEU A 594 26.78 -8.64 -43.72
C LEU A 594 27.34 -10.02 -43.32
N THR A 595 28.04 -10.04 -42.20
CA THR A 595 28.59 -11.29 -41.63
C THR A 595 27.74 -11.69 -40.41
N ALA A 596 27.17 -12.89 -40.40
CA ALA A 596 26.42 -13.40 -39.25
C ALA A 596 27.33 -13.57 -38.04
N VAL A 597 26.84 -13.14 -36.89
CA VAL A 597 27.53 -13.21 -35.58
C VAL A 597 26.80 -14.19 -34.70
N SER A 598 27.42 -15.34 -34.48
CA SER A 598 26.87 -16.40 -33.66
C SER A 598 27.04 -16.13 -32.15
N ARG A 599 27.99 -15.29 -31.77
CA ARG A 599 28.32 -14.94 -30.38
C ARG A 599 29.06 -13.61 -30.30
N PHE A 600 28.74 -12.82 -29.27
CA PHE A 600 29.52 -11.62 -28.97
C PHE A 600 29.74 -11.45 -27.47
N ALA A 601 30.85 -10.85 -27.09
CA ALA A 601 31.22 -10.63 -25.71
C ALA A 601 31.13 -9.14 -25.35
N ASP A 602 30.71 -8.86 -24.13
CA ASP A 602 30.63 -7.51 -23.56
C ASP A 602 31.24 -7.49 -22.15
N TRP A 603 32.24 -6.66 -21.95
CA TRP A 603 32.81 -6.35 -20.65
C TRP A 603 32.22 -5.04 -20.17
N GLN A 604 31.73 -5.02 -18.98
CA GLN A 604 31.13 -3.83 -18.36
C GLN A 604 31.75 -3.57 -17.00
N ALA A 605 31.99 -2.29 -16.73
CA ALA A 605 32.22 -1.79 -15.38
C ALA A 605 31.29 -0.61 -15.16
N GLY A 606 30.66 -0.53 -14.01
CA GLY A 606 29.67 0.52 -13.78
C GLY A 606 29.56 0.94 -12.32
N LEU A 607 28.98 2.11 -12.17
CA LEU A 607 28.66 2.72 -10.89
C LEU A 607 27.22 3.22 -10.93
N GLN A 608 26.45 2.92 -9.90
CA GLN A 608 25.12 3.48 -9.68
C GLN A 608 25.05 4.15 -8.33
N LEU A 609 24.54 5.36 -8.31
CA LEU A 609 24.09 6.07 -7.13
C LEU A 609 22.57 6.01 -7.08
N ARG A 610 22.01 5.62 -5.95
CA ARG A 610 20.59 5.67 -5.69
C ARG A 610 20.35 6.49 -4.43
N TYR A 611 19.44 7.47 -4.51
CA TYR A 611 19.05 8.30 -3.39
C TYR A 611 17.53 8.32 -3.26
N ALA A 612 17.01 7.93 -2.11
CA ALA A 612 15.56 7.81 -1.85
C ALA A 612 15.20 8.37 -0.46
N PRO A 613 15.27 9.69 -0.27
CA PRO A 613 15.05 10.31 1.04
C PRO A 613 13.63 10.02 1.55
N GLY A 614 13.52 9.62 2.82
CA GLY A 614 12.25 9.29 3.46
C GLY A 614 11.63 7.94 3.03
N GLU A 615 12.36 7.11 2.28
CA GLU A 615 11.89 5.77 1.94
C GLU A 615 11.92 4.86 3.17
N PRO A 616 10.80 4.17 3.52
CA PRO A 616 10.78 3.22 4.63
C PRO A 616 11.74 2.04 4.39
N LEU A 617 12.30 1.49 5.46
CA LEU A 617 13.08 0.25 5.38
C LEU A 617 12.17 -0.96 5.28
N TYR A 618 12.46 -1.83 4.32
CA TYR A 618 11.76 -3.09 4.15
C TYR A 618 12.73 -4.26 4.31
N ASN A 619 12.50 -5.08 5.33
CA ASN A 619 13.35 -6.24 5.62
C ASN A 619 12.78 -7.55 5.08
N ASN A 620 11.97 -7.51 4.03
CA ASN A 620 11.49 -8.70 3.35
C ASN A 620 12.51 -9.20 2.30
N ARG A 621 12.39 -10.47 1.90
CA ARG A 621 13.32 -11.11 0.95
C ARG A 621 13.36 -10.48 -0.44
N LEU A 622 12.30 -9.80 -0.84
CA LEU A 622 12.22 -9.09 -2.11
C LEU A 622 12.77 -7.66 -2.01
N GLY A 623 13.12 -7.22 -0.79
CA GLY A 623 13.67 -5.90 -0.53
C GLY A 623 12.71 -4.78 -0.93
N GLN A 624 13.27 -3.65 -1.37
CA GLN A 624 12.49 -2.46 -1.73
C GLN A 624 11.55 -2.66 -2.93
N GLU A 625 11.79 -3.66 -3.75
CA GLU A 625 10.98 -3.95 -4.96
C GLU A 625 9.85 -4.93 -4.70
N SER A 626 9.58 -5.25 -3.44
CA SER A 626 8.48 -6.15 -3.10
C SER A 626 7.13 -5.56 -3.50
N PRO A 627 6.24 -6.34 -4.14
CA PRO A 627 4.88 -5.91 -4.44
C PRO A 627 4.05 -5.65 -3.18
N PHE A 628 4.51 -6.14 -2.03
CA PHE A 628 3.88 -5.93 -0.73
C PHE A 628 4.30 -4.62 -0.05
N ASN A 629 5.29 -3.90 -0.60
CA ASN A 629 5.67 -2.58 -0.12
C ASN A 629 4.62 -1.57 -0.56
N LEU A 630 3.72 -1.20 0.34
CA LEU A 630 2.55 -0.38 0.03
C LEU A 630 2.89 1.11 -0.08
N SER A 631 3.82 1.61 0.74
CA SER A 631 4.22 3.02 0.71
C SER A 631 5.24 3.27 -0.40
N LYS A 632 4.90 4.14 -1.38
CA LYS A 632 5.73 4.53 -2.52
C LYS A 632 5.84 6.05 -2.67
N ASP A 633 5.71 6.80 -1.57
CA ASP A 633 5.66 8.26 -1.62
C ASP A 633 7.03 8.92 -1.71
N ALA A 634 8.06 8.24 -1.21
CA ALA A 634 9.43 8.73 -1.28
C ALA A 634 9.89 8.89 -2.74
N PRO A 635 10.53 10.01 -3.10
CA PRO A 635 11.17 10.14 -4.41
C PRO A 635 12.37 9.20 -4.50
N VAL A 636 12.59 8.61 -5.67
CA VAL A 636 13.75 7.75 -5.92
C VAL A 636 14.52 8.30 -7.12
N PHE A 637 15.80 8.60 -6.92
CA PHE A 637 16.70 9.05 -7.96
C PHE A 637 17.80 8.01 -8.16
N ARG A 638 18.06 7.64 -9.42
CA ARG A 638 19.17 6.75 -9.77
C ARG A 638 19.99 7.42 -10.87
N LEU A 639 21.30 7.49 -10.66
CA LEU A 639 22.28 7.87 -11.65
C LEU A 639 23.20 6.67 -11.88
N ARG A 640 23.21 6.14 -13.10
CA ARG A 640 24.05 5.00 -13.49
C ARG A 640 24.99 5.40 -14.59
N HIS A 641 26.26 5.07 -14.44
CA HIS A 641 27.25 5.21 -15.50
C HIS A 641 27.92 3.87 -15.75
N THR A 642 27.95 3.43 -17.01
CA THR A 642 28.49 2.14 -17.43
C THR A 642 29.55 2.38 -18.49
N LEU A 643 30.75 1.84 -18.28
CA LEU A 643 31.80 1.67 -19.26
C LEU A 643 31.66 0.27 -19.84
N GLY A 644 31.62 0.14 -21.16
CA GLY A 644 31.52 -1.16 -21.81
C GLY A 644 32.53 -1.32 -22.92
N ARG A 645 32.95 -2.57 -23.13
CA ARG A 645 33.87 -2.95 -24.24
C ARG A 645 33.37 -4.23 -24.89
N THR A 646 32.89 -4.11 -26.13
CA THR A 646 32.27 -5.21 -26.86
C THR A 646 33.27 -5.75 -27.91
N ASP A 647 33.41 -7.08 -27.99
CA ASP A 647 34.25 -7.82 -28.95
C ASP A 647 35.67 -7.26 -29.04
N TYR A 648 36.21 -6.65 -27.98
CA TYR A 648 37.49 -5.96 -27.89
C TYR A 648 37.66 -4.81 -28.89
N ARG A 649 36.58 -4.41 -29.62
CA ARG A 649 36.63 -3.39 -30.67
C ARG A 649 36.02 -2.06 -30.29
N PHE A 650 34.82 -2.12 -29.65
CA PHE A 650 34.09 -0.91 -29.26
C PHE A 650 34.20 -0.68 -27.77
N THR A 651 34.60 0.53 -27.41
CA THR A 651 34.51 1.03 -26.05
C THR A 651 33.39 2.07 -26.02
N TYR A 652 32.39 1.87 -25.19
CA TYR A 652 31.28 2.79 -25.08
C TYR A 652 31.05 3.23 -23.62
N HIS A 653 30.46 4.41 -23.49
CA HIS A 653 30.05 4.96 -22.22
C HIS A 653 28.54 5.18 -22.27
N ARG A 654 27.88 4.75 -21.27
CA ARG A 654 26.42 4.93 -21.15
C ARG A 654 26.10 5.57 -19.82
N THR A 655 25.28 6.63 -19.84
CA THR A 655 24.76 7.29 -18.67
C THR A 655 23.24 7.17 -18.67
N ASP A 656 22.66 6.67 -17.58
CA ASP A 656 21.22 6.59 -17.36
C ASP A 656 20.84 7.40 -16.11
N ILE A 657 19.76 8.18 -16.20
CA ILE A 657 19.16 8.90 -15.09
C ILE A 657 17.70 8.42 -14.99
N ILE A 658 17.31 7.98 -13.80
CA ILE A 658 15.95 7.55 -13.52
C ILE A 658 15.46 8.34 -12.31
N ALA A 659 14.27 8.92 -12.43
CA ALA A 659 13.59 9.62 -11.35
C ALA A 659 12.16 9.07 -11.22
N GLU A 660 11.79 8.68 -10.01
CA GLU A 660 10.46 8.17 -9.67
C GLU A 660 9.87 9.03 -8.57
N LYS A 661 8.61 9.41 -8.71
CA LYS A 661 7.91 10.22 -7.70
C LYS A 661 6.42 10.03 -7.81
N ARG A 662 5.76 9.93 -6.66
CA ARG A 662 4.31 10.08 -6.51
C ARG A 662 3.96 11.54 -6.26
N PHE A 663 3.02 12.06 -7.03
CA PHE A 663 2.44 13.39 -6.83
C PHE A 663 1.00 13.25 -6.38
N TRP A 664 0.72 13.71 -5.18
CA TRP A 664 -0.63 13.74 -4.65
C TRP A 664 -1.38 14.97 -5.16
N LEU A 665 -2.60 14.76 -5.62
CA LEU A 665 -3.53 15.81 -6.04
C LEU A 665 -4.60 16.04 -4.97
N SER A 666 -4.18 16.20 -3.72
CA SER A 666 -5.08 16.26 -2.56
C SER A 666 -6.02 15.05 -2.52
N SER A 667 -7.32 15.24 -2.33
CA SER A 667 -8.34 14.19 -2.33
C SER A 667 -8.70 13.61 -3.71
N PHE A 668 -8.12 14.15 -4.80
CA PHE A 668 -8.37 13.67 -6.17
C PHE A 668 -7.45 12.52 -6.60
N GLY A 669 -6.74 11.95 -5.63
CA GLY A 669 -5.84 10.82 -5.88
C GLY A 669 -4.39 11.22 -6.12
N HIS A 670 -3.64 10.38 -6.85
CA HIS A 670 -2.21 10.60 -7.06
C HIS A 670 -1.76 10.18 -8.45
N ILE A 671 -0.65 10.75 -8.90
CA ILE A 671 0.03 10.39 -10.14
C ILE A 671 1.36 9.76 -9.76
N ASP A 672 1.56 8.48 -10.11
CA ASP A 672 2.87 7.83 -10.06
C ASP A 672 3.60 8.12 -11.36
N THR A 673 4.82 8.64 -11.28
CA THR A 673 5.62 9.01 -12.44
C THR A 673 6.98 8.33 -12.40
N ARG A 674 7.48 7.97 -13.58
CA ARG A 674 8.86 7.52 -13.80
C ARG A 674 9.40 8.16 -15.06
N LEU A 675 10.48 8.91 -14.87
CA LEU A 675 11.29 9.47 -15.94
C LEU A 675 12.56 8.63 -16.09
N HIS A 676 12.86 8.18 -17.30
CA HIS A 676 14.12 7.52 -17.63
C HIS A 676 14.76 8.19 -18.85
N THR A 677 15.89 8.78 -18.65
CA THR A 677 16.67 9.40 -19.74
C THR A 677 18.07 8.86 -19.76
N GLY A 678 18.69 8.87 -20.94
CA GLY A 678 20.07 8.44 -21.05
C GLY A 678 20.72 8.69 -22.41
N VAL A 679 22.02 8.48 -22.40
CA VAL A 679 22.89 8.70 -23.56
C VAL A 679 23.99 7.63 -23.65
N VAL A 680 24.21 7.11 -24.85
CA VAL A 680 25.41 6.35 -25.22
C VAL A 680 26.37 7.27 -25.93
N TRP A 681 27.45 7.63 -25.25
CA TRP A 681 28.37 8.70 -25.68
C TRP A 681 29.22 8.34 -26.91
N ASN A 682 29.67 7.09 -26.96
CA ASN A 682 30.59 6.63 -28.00
C ASN A 682 29.85 5.73 -29.02
N ARG A 683 30.60 5.20 -29.97
CA ARG A 683 30.12 4.20 -30.90
C ARG A 683 29.88 2.88 -30.15
N ALA A 684 28.70 2.31 -30.28
CA ALA A 684 28.32 1.05 -29.62
C ALA A 684 27.58 0.18 -30.65
N PRO A 685 27.75 -1.16 -30.61
CA PRO A 685 26.99 -2.07 -31.44
C PRO A 685 25.56 -2.19 -30.94
N LEU A 686 24.63 -2.62 -31.82
CA LEU A 686 23.19 -2.76 -31.55
C LEU A 686 22.86 -3.40 -30.20
N PRO A 687 23.51 -4.50 -29.77
CA PRO A 687 23.15 -5.13 -28.49
C PRO A 687 23.46 -4.27 -27.25
N SER A 688 24.36 -3.27 -27.38
CA SER A 688 24.77 -2.36 -26.28
C SER A 688 23.98 -1.03 -26.29
N LEU A 689 23.16 -0.79 -27.33
CA LEU A 689 22.29 0.38 -27.42
C LEU A 689 21.07 0.23 -26.50
N PHE A 690 20.38 1.32 -26.30
CA PHE A 690 19.15 1.32 -25.54
C PHE A 690 17.99 0.76 -26.35
N THR A 691 17.28 -0.18 -25.77
CA THR A 691 16.03 -0.73 -26.27
C THR A 691 14.95 -0.50 -25.22
N PRO A 692 13.81 0.15 -25.55
CA PRO A 692 12.75 0.39 -24.60
C PRO A 692 12.16 -0.91 -24.03
N GLN A 693 11.77 -0.87 -22.77
CA GLN A 693 11.20 -2.02 -22.07
C GLN A 693 9.79 -2.33 -22.57
N SER A 694 9.58 -3.52 -23.09
CA SER A 694 8.30 -3.99 -23.63
C SER A 694 7.59 -4.93 -22.65
N ASN A 695 6.28 -4.79 -22.52
CA ASN A 695 5.46 -5.74 -21.76
C ASN A 695 5.04 -6.91 -22.63
N LEU A 696 5.61 -8.06 -22.40
CA LEU A 696 5.34 -9.29 -23.18
C LEU A 696 4.19 -10.12 -22.62
N SER A 697 3.66 -9.76 -21.47
CA SER A 697 2.64 -10.54 -20.76
C SER A 697 1.25 -9.91 -20.84
N LEU A 698 0.23 -10.74 -20.56
CA LEU A 698 -1.13 -10.24 -20.35
C LEU A 698 -1.24 -9.45 -19.02
N TYR A 699 -0.30 -9.63 -18.11
CA TYR A 699 -0.24 -8.94 -16.84
C TYR A 699 0.22 -7.50 -17.04
N LEU A 700 -0.38 -6.55 -16.29
CA LEU A 700 0.02 -5.15 -16.30
C LEU A 700 1.38 -5.00 -15.61
N SER A 701 2.40 -4.67 -16.38
CA SER A 701 3.71 -4.31 -15.87
C SER A 701 3.87 -2.79 -15.91
N PRO A 702 3.89 -2.10 -14.77
CA PRO A 702 4.14 -0.67 -14.74
C PRO A 702 5.54 -0.36 -15.27
N ASN A 703 5.72 0.84 -15.81
CA ASN A 703 7.00 1.31 -16.36
C ASN A 703 7.50 0.55 -17.61
N THR A 704 6.61 -0.11 -18.34
CA THR A 704 6.90 -0.77 -19.62
C THR A 704 5.94 -0.26 -20.70
N PHE A 705 6.36 -0.39 -21.96
CA PHE A 705 5.48 -0.12 -23.11
C PHE A 705 4.64 -1.37 -23.40
N THR A 706 3.33 -1.20 -23.35
CA THR A 706 2.38 -2.30 -23.38
C THR A 706 2.19 -2.93 -24.75
N LEU A 707 2.28 -2.12 -25.81
CA LEU A 707 2.02 -2.51 -27.20
C LEU A 707 3.26 -2.45 -28.09
N MET A 708 4.38 -1.99 -27.54
CA MET A 708 5.66 -1.99 -28.23
C MET A 708 6.24 -3.41 -28.28
N ARG A 709 6.74 -3.82 -29.45
CA ARG A 709 7.41 -5.11 -29.60
C ARG A 709 8.86 -5.04 -29.09
N PRO A 710 9.43 -6.15 -28.61
CA PRO A 710 10.85 -6.20 -28.26
C PRO A 710 11.71 -5.76 -29.46
N MET A 711 12.73 -4.93 -29.19
CA MET A 711 13.64 -4.38 -30.20
C MET A 711 12.95 -3.59 -31.34
N GLU A 712 11.67 -3.23 -31.20
CA GLU A 712 10.98 -2.40 -32.19
C GLU A 712 11.65 -1.05 -32.38
N PHE A 713 12.18 -0.48 -31.30
CA PHE A 713 12.94 0.77 -31.33
C PHE A 713 14.30 0.62 -30.67
N VAL A 714 15.27 1.34 -31.20
CA VAL A 714 16.63 1.41 -30.68
C VAL A 714 17.08 2.87 -30.68
N ALA A 715 17.78 3.27 -29.63
CA ALA A 715 18.26 4.63 -29.46
C ALA A 715 19.65 4.67 -28.79
N ASP A 716 20.42 5.72 -29.07
CA ASP A 716 21.60 6.07 -28.30
C ASP A 716 21.38 7.34 -27.43
N GLN A 717 20.24 8.00 -27.61
CA GLN A 717 19.75 9.09 -26.76
C GLN A 717 18.24 8.92 -26.59
N TRP A 718 17.74 9.04 -25.37
CA TRP A 718 16.32 8.85 -25.10
C TRP A 718 15.83 9.62 -23.87
N VAL A 719 14.54 9.93 -23.90
CA VAL A 719 13.75 10.39 -22.76
C VAL A 719 12.44 9.61 -22.76
N ALA A 720 12.20 8.80 -21.74
CA ALA A 720 10.97 8.03 -21.56
C ALA A 720 10.24 8.49 -20.30
N LEU A 721 8.92 8.68 -20.41
CA LEU A 721 8.05 9.05 -19.32
C LEU A 721 6.90 8.04 -19.21
N HIS A 722 6.76 7.46 -18.02
CA HIS A 722 5.58 6.70 -17.63
C HIS A 722 4.85 7.48 -16.54
N ALA A 723 3.55 7.67 -16.69
CA ALA A 723 2.70 8.33 -15.69
C ALA A 723 1.39 7.56 -15.55
N THR A 724 1.01 7.28 -14.31
CA THR A 724 -0.26 6.61 -14.01
C THR A 724 -1.03 7.42 -12.98
N TYR A 725 -2.19 7.93 -13.37
CA TYR A 725 -3.08 8.68 -12.52
C TYR A 725 -4.16 7.76 -11.94
N TYR A 726 -4.19 7.66 -10.63
CA TYR A 726 -5.18 6.93 -9.84
C TYR A 726 -6.20 7.91 -9.28
N LEU A 727 -7.40 7.94 -9.87
CA LEU A 727 -8.45 8.91 -9.52
C LEU A 727 -9.22 8.53 -8.24
N LYS A 728 -8.97 7.34 -7.68
CA LYS A 728 -9.59 6.88 -6.43
C LYS A 728 -11.13 6.87 -6.43
N GLY A 729 -11.74 6.69 -7.60
CA GLY A 729 -13.21 6.65 -7.75
C GLY A 729 -13.88 8.03 -7.85
N TRP A 730 -13.11 9.07 -8.15
CA TRP A 730 -13.61 10.44 -8.24
C TRP A 730 -14.80 10.62 -9.19
N ILE A 731 -14.86 9.89 -10.28
CA ILE A 731 -15.96 9.91 -11.26
C ILE A 731 -16.98 8.80 -10.93
N LEU A 732 -16.51 7.53 -10.85
CA LEU A 732 -17.41 6.37 -10.75
C LEU A 732 -18.21 6.33 -9.44
N ASN A 733 -17.64 6.83 -8.33
CA ASN A 733 -18.36 6.88 -7.06
C ASN A 733 -19.52 7.89 -7.05
N ARG A 734 -19.55 8.86 -8.00
CA ARG A 734 -20.67 9.82 -8.15
C ARG A 734 -21.83 9.28 -8.95
N ILE A 735 -21.65 8.11 -9.59
CA ILE A 735 -22.71 7.49 -10.40
C ILE A 735 -23.52 6.56 -9.49
N PRO A 736 -24.83 6.83 -9.29
CA PRO A 736 -25.71 5.96 -8.51
C PRO A 736 -25.61 4.51 -8.98
N LEU A 737 -25.68 3.56 -8.06
CA LEU A 737 -25.49 2.12 -8.25
C LEU A 737 -24.03 1.69 -8.52
N VAL A 738 -23.26 2.43 -9.33
CA VAL A 738 -21.84 2.13 -9.62
C VAL A 738 -21.00 2.38 -8.35
N ASN A 739 -21.34 3.39 -7.55
CA ASN A 739 -20.67 3.68 -6.29
C ASN A 739 -20.66 2.49 -5.30
N LYS A 740 -21.70 1.63 -5.34
CA LYS A 740 -21.78 0.42 -4.51
C LYS A 740 -20.71 -0.63 -4.88
N LEU A 741 -20.23 -0.60 -6.10
CA LEU A 741 -19.16 -1.48 -6.58
C LEU A 741 -17.77 -1.03 -6.15
N LYS A 742 -17.64 0.21 -5.62
CA LYS A 742 -16.38 0.83 -5.20
C LYS A 742 -15.27 0.76 -6.26
N LEU A 743 -15.63 0.81 -7.54
CA LEU A 743 -14.69 0.82 -8.64
C LEU A 743 -13.90 2.13 -8.65
N ARG A 744 -12.66 2.07 -9.16
CA ARG A 744 -11.75 3.22 -9.23
C ARG A 744 -11.19 3.34 -10.64
N GLU A 745 -11.18 4.55 -11.18
CA GLU A 745 -10.63 4.85 -12.48
C GLU A 745 -9.11 5.00 -12.42
N VAL A 746 -8.47 4.58 -13.47
CA VAL A 746 -7.04 4.78 -13.68
C VAL A 746 -6.80 5.25 -15.10
N VAL A 747 -5.93 6.22 -15.26
CA VAL A 747 -5.46 6.69 -16.57
C VAL A 747 -3.95 6.54 -16.61
N SER A 748 -3.42 5.94 -17.67
CA SER A 748 -1.99 5.76 -17.86
C SER A 748 -1.51 6.42 -19.14
N PHE A 749 -0.31 6.93 -19.09
CA PHE A 749 0.44 7.48 -20.20
C PHE A 749 1.83 6.87 -20.23
N SER A 750 2.28 6.42 -21.39
CA SER A 750 3.65 5.99 -21.62
C SER A 750 4.14 6.60 -22.90
N GLY A 751 5.21 7.37 -22.83
CA GLY A 751 5.78 8.05 -23.97
C GLY A 751 7.30 7.93 -23.98
N ILE A 752 7.89 7.82 -25.18
CA ILE A 752 9.33 7.90 -25.37
C ILE A 752 9.68 8.68 -26.62
N TYR A 753 10.61 9.57 -26.45
CA TYR A 753 11.32 10.20 -27.54
C TYR A 753 12.77 9.68 -27.55
N GLY A 754 13.24 9.24 -28.71
CA GLY A 754 14.59 8.69 -28.85
C GLY A 754 15.19 9.08 -30.18
N SER A 755 16.48 8.96 -30.27
CA SER A 755 17.22 9.12 -31.53
C SER A 755 18.37 8.13 -31.62
N LEU A 756 18.76 7.80 -32.86
CA LEU A 756 19.97 7.05 -33.15
C LEU A 756 20.88 7.94 -33.99
N SER A 757 21.95 8.43 -33.37
CA SER A 757 22.90 9.32 -34.01
C SER A 757 23.63 8.64 -35.18
N PRO A 758 24.14 9.39 -36.18
CA PRO A 758 24.81 8.83 -37.34
C PRO A 758 25.96 7.86 -36.96
N LYS A 759 26.69 8.10 -35.85
CA LYS A 759 27.80 7.26 -35.39
C LYS A 759 27.38 5.83 -35.01
N ASN A 760 26.12 5.63 -34.59
CA ASN A 760 25.57 4.37 -34.14
C ASN A 760 24.52 3.81 -35.12
N ASN A 761 24.19 4.56 -36.16
CA ASN A 761 23.19 4.14 -37.15
C ASN A 761 23.88 3.36 -38.28
N PRO A 762 23.57 2.07 -38.43
CA PRO A 762 24.19 1.21 -39.43
C PRO A 762 23.90 1.64 -40.87
N ARG A 763 22.85 2.46 -41.13
CA ARG A 763 22.56 3.02 -42.47
C ARG A 763 23.66 3.92 -43.03
N PHE A 764 24.51 4.46 -42.15
CA PHE A 764 25.65 5.27 -42.61
C PHE A 764 26.92 4.46 -42.90
N GLY A 765 26.82 3.10 -42.91
CA GLY A 765 27.89 2.23 -43.43
C GLY A 765 29.13 2.12 -42.55
N HIS A 766 29.04 2.32 -41.27
CA HIS A 766 30.16 2.18 -40.34
C HIS A 766 30.58 0.73 -40.14
N GLU A 767 31.80 0.41 -40.52
CA GLU A 767 32.43 -0.92 -40.33
C GLU A 767 32.34 -1.35 -38.83
N GLY A 768 31.98 -2.59 -38.64
CA GLY A 768 31.94 -3.24 -37.33
C GLY A 768 30.64 -3.03 -36.57
N LEU A 769 29.75 -2.10 -36.98
CA LEU A 769 28.41 -1.98 -36.42
C LEU A 769 27.58 -3.21 -36.80
N TYR A 770 26.51 -3.44 -36.01
CA TYR A 770 25.55 -4.46 -36.30
C TYR A 770 24.39 -3.89 -37.11
N ALA A 771 23.90 -4.64 -38.07
CA ALA A 771 22.68 -4.31 -38.81
C ALA A 771 21.51 -4.27 -37.82
N LEU A 772 20.51 -3.46 -38.11
CA LEU A 772 19.27 -3.45 -37.30
C LEU A 772 18.57 -4.82 -37.41
N ALA A 773 18.03 -5.30 -36.32
CA ALA A 773 17.22 -6.51 -36.32
C ALA A 773 15.96 -6.31 -37.17
N ASP A 774 15.45 -7.40 -37.72
CA ASP A 774 14.22 -7.40 -38.53
C ASP A 774 13.05 -6.82 -37.67
N GLY A 775 12.32 -5.88 -38.26
CA GLY A 775 11.21 -5.18 -37.58
C GLY A 775 11.61 -4.01 -36.73
N THR A 776 12.93 -3.67 -36.63
CA THR A 776 13.38 -2.48 -35.90
C THR A 776 13.06 -1.23 -36.69
N THR A 777 12.39 -0.29 -36.04
CA THR A 777 12.05 1.04 -36.57
C THR A 777 12.90 2.10 -35.88
N LEU A 778 13.42 3.06 -36.63
CA LEU A 778 14.09 4.21 -36.04
C LEU A 778 13.09 5.28 -35.61
N PHE A 779 13.38 5.93 -34.50
CA PHE A 779 12.60 7.08 -34.07
C PHE A 779 12.68 8.19 -35.13
N SER A 780 11.55 8.83 -35.41
CA SER A 780 11.43 10.05 -36.17
C SER A 780 11.35 11.26 -35.23
N THR A 781 10.94 12.40 -35.74
CA THR A 781 10.63 13.59 -34.91
C THR A 781 9.38 13.40 -33.99
N THR A 782 8.63 12.35 -34.22
CA THR A 782 7.42 12.04 -33.43
C THR A 782 7.78 11.10 -32.29
N PRO A 783 7.38 11.37 -31.05
CA PRO A 783 7.55 10.43 -29.94
C PRO A 783 6.64 9.21 -30.12
N TYR A 784 7.04 8.05 -29.58
CA TYR A 784 6.15 6.92 -29.41
C TYR A 784 5.25 7.16 -28.19
N ILE A 785 3.93 6.97 -28.34
CA ILE A 785 2.97 7.26 -27.28
C ILE A 785 1.93 6.13 -27.19
N GLU A 786 1.69 5.70 -25.95
CA GLU A 786 0.57 4.86 -25.55
C GLU A 786 -0.23 5.56 -24.43
N VAL A 787 -1.56 5.42 -24.49
CA VAL A 787 -2.46 5.82 -23.41
C VAL A 787 -3.32 4.65 -22.97
N GLY A 788 -3.61 4.56 -21.69
CA GLY A 788 -4.44 3.52 -21.12
C GLY A 788 -5.55 4.08 -20.26
N PHE A 789 -6.69 3.39 -20.30
CA PHE A 789 -7.82 3.59 -19.39
C PHE A 789 -8.08 2.29 -18.66
N GLY A 790 -8.09 2.35 -17.33
CA GLY A 790 -8.26 1.20 -16.48
C GLY A 790 -9.37 1.39 -15.46
N ILE A 791 -9.91 0.27 -15.04
CA ILE A 791 -10.78 0.17 -13.87
C ILE A 791 -10.09 -0.76 -12.89
N GLU A 792 -9.79 -0.25 -11.71
CA GLU A 792 -9.28 -1.04 -10.60
C GLU A 792 -10.34 -1.28 -9.53
N ASN A 793 -10.00 -2.09 -8.55
CA ASN A 793 -10.88 -2.47 -7.47
C ASN A 793 -12.01 -3.44 -7.86
N ILE A 794 -11.92 -4.06 -9.00
CA ILE A 794 -12.81 -5.17 -9.37
C ILE A 794 -12.52 -6.31 -8.39
N LEU A 795 -13.56 -6.79 -7.68
CA LEU A 795 -13.41 -7.77 -6.59
C LEU A 795 -12.33 -7.38 -5.55
N ARG A 796 -12.06 -6.07 -5.38
CA ARG A 796 -11.09 -5.44 -4.44
C ARG A 796 -9.60 -5.67 -4.72
N CYS A 797 -9.26 -6.39 -5.77
CA CYS A 797 -7.86 -6.70 -6.07
C CYS A 797 -7.51 -6.73 -7.56
N ILE A 798 -8.51 -6.79 -8.43
CA ILE A 798 -8.28 -6.90 -9.87
C ILE A 798 -8.34 -5.52 -10.51
N ARG A 799 -7.44 -5.27 -11.43
CA ARG A 799 -7.41 -4.12 -12.32
C ARG A 799 -7.42 -4.61 -13.76
N ILE A 800 -8.19 -3.95 -14.60
CA ILE A 800 -8.26 -4.19 -16.04
C ILE A 800 -8.03 -2.88 -16.77
N ASP A 801 -7.03 -2.85 -17.63
CA ASP A 801 -6.68 -1.69 -18.45
C ASP A 801 -6.87 -2.02 -19.94
N TYR A 802 -7.40 -1.07 -20.67
CA TYR A 802 -7.32 -1.03 -22.12
C TYR A 802 -6.29 0.01 -22.53
N VAL A 803 -5.25 -0.42 -23.23
CA VAL A 803 -4.17 0.45 -23.69
C VAL A 803 -4.28 0.64 -25.18
N ARG A 804 -4.07 1.87 -25.65
CA ARG A 804 -4.09 2.28 -27.04
C ARG A 804 -2.77 2.93 -27.44
N ARG A 805 -2.20 2.44 -28.55
CA ARG A 805 -1.06 3.06 -29.23
C ARG A 805 -1.54 4.20 -30.12
N LEU A 806 -0.94 5.36 -29.99
CA LEU A 806 -1.36 6.59 -30.69
C LEU A 806 -0.46 6.97 -31.85
N THR A 807 0.82 6.58 -31.81
CA THR A 807 1.82 6.95 -32.82
C THR A 807 2.45 5.70 -33.43
N TYR A 808 3.12 5.85 -34.57
CA TYR A 808 3.72 4.73 -35.33
C TYR A 808 2.73 3.62 -35.63
N THR A 809 1.54 4.02 -36.09
CA THR A 809 0.40 3.09 -36.30
C THR A 809 0.32 2.52 -37.71
N SER A 810 1.09 3.07 -38.67
CA SER A 810 1.06 2.65 -40.07
C SER A 810 1.54 1.21 -40.26
N GLY A 811 0.81 0.41 -41.02
CA GLY A 811 1.15 -0.98 -41.27
C GLY A 811 0.85 -1.97 -40.15
N LEU A 812 0.27 -1.51 -39.06
CA LEU A 812 -0.08 -2.36 -37.90
C LEU A 812 -1.53 -2.88 -37.98
N GLY A 813 -1.74 -4.11 -37.54
CA GLY A 813 -3.06 -4.70 -37.40
C GLY A 813 -3.82 -4.12 -36.20
N LYS A 814 -5.15 -4.30 -36.15
CA LYS A 814 -6.00 -3.81 -35.05
C LYS A 814 -5.53 -4.30 -33.66
N ARG A 815 -4.96 -5.50 -33.59
CA ARG A 815 -4.45 -6.10 -32.33
C ARG A 815 -3.17 -5.42 -31.81
N ASP A 816 -2.40 -4.82 -32.72
CA ASP A 816 -1.16 -4.10 -32.35
C ASP A 816 -1.43 -2.65 -31.92
N LEU A 817 -2.62 -2.14 -32.23
CA LEU A 817 -3.06 -0.78 -31.91
C LEU A 817 -3.76 -0.67 -30.56
N GLY A 818 -4.23 -1.77 -30.00
CA GLY A 818 -4.91 -1.77 -28.70
C GLY A 818 -4.88 -3.15 -28.05
N GLY A 819 -4.81 -3.18 -26.75
CA GLY A 819 -4.74 -4.41 -25.97
C GLY A 819 -5.26 -4.26 -24.55
N ILE A 820 -5.79 -5.36 -24.02
CA ILE A 820 -6.22 -5.44 -22.64
C ILE A 820 -5.07 -5.98 -21.79
N ARG A 821 -4.91 -5.42 -20.60
CA ARG A 821 -3.99 -5.91 -19.55
C ARG A 821 -4.74 -6.10 -18.26
N ILE A 822 -4.34 -7.11 -17.51
CA ILE A 822 -4.93 -7.45 -16.21
C ILE A 822 -3.86 -7.26 -15.16
N GLY A 823 -4.18 -6.54 -14.10
CA GLY A 823 -3.31 -6.34 -12.96
C GLY A 823 -3.92 -6.93 -11.70
N PHE A 824 -3.08 -7.30 -10.77
CA PHE A 824 -3.48 -7.60 -9.41
C PHE A 824 -2.89 -6.54 -8.49
N ARG A 825 -3.75 -5.81 -7.78
CA ARG A 825 -3.33 -4.75 -6.86
C ARG A 825 -4.21 -4.76 -5.62
N LEU A 826 -3.60 -5.08 -4.51
CA LEU A 826 -4.25 -4.92 -3.21
C LEU A 826 -4.08 -3.46 -2.78
N THR A 827 -5.19 -2.74 -2.55
CA THR A 827 -5.19 -1.34 -2.08
C THR A 827 -6.21 -1.19 -0.96
N ILE A 828 -5.86 -0.40 0.02
CA ILE A 828 -6.76 0.00 1.11
C ILE A 828 -7.67 1.15 0.68
#